data_394660062fc5e133d0c38cc5303dc414
#
_entry.id   394660062fc5e133d0c38cc5303dc414
#
_cell.length_a   1.000
_cell.length_b   1.000
_cell.length_c   1.000
_cell.angle_alpha   90.00
_cell.angle_beta   90.00
_cell.angle_gamma   90.00
#
_symmetry.space_group_name_H-M   'P 1'
#
loop_
_entity.id
_entity.type
_entity.pdbx_description
1 polymer ?
#
loop_
_entity_poly.entity_id
_entity_poly.type
_entity_poly.pdbx_seq_one_letter_code
_entity_poly.pdbx_strand_id
1 'polypeptide(L)'
;MEQNNLIEQFQKLEPLVVATADYELQMRLQQLRDTYGTMLRYMVQGMDDPNASRIYNDLVSQAHVLGDRAERVLRIQKQSSDRYVITYKTLRAEVSLSDMVGKLRNYNEALRLLRDEPNERENIQQHDVEQHQRGREEMLLMLFGRVWTSDVWSKSEQETALSMLMDDVVFTEDKCVLISATTLALQEMFDERKLMLLFDAYLLPELELSQRALVGMMIALRQHNERIKQQPEVQSRFSLLCDDANFVRDTFRVFMQMQYSRLTDTVSEKMRSDIIPTILQSTKFKQTQFGIEELDDYLTQNGENPEWFKNRMADTRAQAKIQEMGEMLMEGADVYMSTFSQMKNNVFFQQIAHWFYPFSADLPAVADILGRLGGETSSVFGAMLRYAPFCDSDKFSFTFMLSMIGVQGQEGLSKSLTGSLSHDELSEMLETKKTKKRAADISRQYIFDLYRFFTLYPFHQQFQNPFNKELPQFTPLAHDVFQPLLNNYDEVLSLAEFFMRKGVYQEAIDLFEHLLPQKVEEDVDLWQKIGFCEQKQGRLEEAFESYKTAYDLNPNSQWTLKHLASVSFQGEWYSEAEVYYQLLLDDDPDNLRYLRRKAGCLMKQNLFDEAIPLLYKALYLDENSVEDQNNLAWCQLHEGQFDKARELYGKVLSTHADQPSAHFNLACTYLAEGNIQQAYPLFREAYLMQSVSDDGDAQFVRDFNEAFDELQPVSNMDNERGQALLDAVRLGI
;
A
#
# COMPACT_ATOMS: atom_id res chain seq x y z
N MET A 1 -3.40 13.80 -24.86
CA MET A 1 -4.79 13.67 -25.38
C MET A 1 -4.73 13.20 -26.81
N GLU A 2 -4.71 11.91 -27.03
CA GLU A 2 -4.93 11.36 -28.37
C GLU A 2 -6.39 11.59 -28.70
N GLN A 3 -6.66 12.52 -29.61
CA GLN A 3 -7.98 12.68 -30.22
C GLN A 3 -8.34 11.32 -30.83
N ASN A 4 -9.41 10.70 -30.36
CA ASN A 4 -9.93 9.43 -30.86
C ASN A 4 -10.33 9.57 -32.33
N ASN A 5 -9.36 9.46 -33.24
CA ASN A 5 -9.64 9.47 -34.66
C ASN A 5 -10.25 8.12 -35.04
N LEU A 6 -11.55 8.10 -35.31
CA LEU A 6 -12.31 6.89 -35.61
C LEU A 6 -11.76 6.15 -36.86
N ILE A 7 -11.16 6.89 -37.80
CA ILE A 7 -10.50 6.31 -38.98
C ILE A 7 -9.29 5.47 -38.56
N GLU A 8 -8.46 6.00 -37.67
CA GLU A 8 -7.29 5.27 -37.11
C GLU A 8 -7.72 4.04 -36.32
N GLN A 9 -8.79 4.14 -35.54
CA GLN A 9 -9.37 3.00 -34.84
C GLN A 9 -9.83 1.92 -35.82
N PHE A 10 -10.54 2.27 -36.88
CA PHE A 10 -10.95 1.32 -37.91
C PHE A 10 -9.75 0.68 -38.64
N GLN A 11 -8.68 1.43 -38.89
CA GLN A 11 -7.45 0.90 -39.47
C GLN A 11 -6.76 -0.12 -38.56
N LYS A 12 -6.76 0.12 -37.24
CA LYS A 12 -6.23 -0.80 -36.23
C LYS A 12 -7.12 -2.05 -36.06
N LEU A 13 -8.44 -1.89 -36.14
CA LEU A 13 -9.41 -2.97 -35.98
C LEU A 13 -9.43 -3.94 -37.17
N GLU A 14 -9.22 -3.44 -38.40
CA GLU A 14 -9.32 -4.25 -39.60
C GLU A 14 -8.44 -5.51 -39.60
N PRO A 15 -7.12 -5.43 -39.31
CA PRO A 15 -6.29 -6.63 -39.26
C PRO A 15 -6.70 -7.60 -38.16
N LEU A 16 -7.18 -7.10 -37.02
CA LEU A 16 -7.68 -7.95 -35.95
C LEU A 16 -8.94 -8.70 -36.34
N VAL A 17 -9.93 -7.99 -36.88
CA VAL A 17 -11.20 -8.56 -37.31
C VAL A 17 -10.99 -9.57 -38.48
N VAL A 18 -10.14 -9.26 -39.44
CA VAL A 18 -9.80 -10.17 -40.51
C VAL A 18 -9.12 -11.46 -40.01
N ALA A 19 -8.23 -11.32 -39.02
CA ALA A 19 -7.52 -12.45 -38.44
C ALA A 19 -8.44 -13.41 -37.66
N THR A 20 -9.63 -12.97 -37.19
CA THR A 20 -10.63 -13.86 -36.56
C THR A 20 -11.26 -14.84 -37.54
N ALA A 21 -11.28 -14.56 -38.83
CA ALA A 21 -12.05 -15.24 -39.86
C ALA A 21 -13.57 -15.33 -39.55
N ASP A 22 -14.07 -14.41 -38.70
CA ASP A 22 -15.48 -14.33 -38.29
C ASP A 22 -16.23 -13.34 -39.18
N TYR A 23 -17.20 -13.86 -39.95
CA TYR A 23 -17.96 -13.06 -40.89
C TYR A 23 -18.87 -12.01 -40.23
N GLU A 24 -19.42 -12.31 -39.05
CA GLU A 24 -20.26 -11.37 -38.29
C GLU A 24 -19.48 -10.14 -37.86
N LEU A 25 -18.27 -10.34 -37.32
CA LEU A 25 -17.38 -9.23 -36.93
C LEU A 25 -16.94 -8.39 -38.12
N GLN A 26 -16.66 -9.02 -39.25
CA GLN A 26 -16.31 -8.31 -40.51
C GLN A 26 -17.48 -7.45 -41.02
N MET A 27 -18.68 -8.00 -41.05
CA MET A 27 -19.90 -7.26 -41.40
C MET A 27 -20.15 -6.09 -40.45
N ARG A 28 -19.93 -6.29 -39.17
CA ARG A 28 -20.12 -5.23 -38.19
C ARG A 28 -19.12 -4.07 -38.37
N LEU A 29 -17.86 -4.37 -38.64
CA LEU A 29 -16.86 -3.33 -38.95
C LEU A 29 -17.27 -2.54 -40.20
N GLN A 30 -17.76 -3.23 -41.24
CA GLN A 30 -18.22 -2.55 -42.47
C GLN A 30 -19.42 -1.63 -42.18
N GLN A 31 -20.39 -2.08 -41.41
CA GLN A 31 -21.53 -1.25 -40.99
C GLN A 31 -21.11 0.01 -40.26
N LEU A 32 -20.16 -0.10 -39.32
CA LEU A 32 -19.63 1.06 -38.59
C LEU A 32 -18.96 2.07 -39.52
N ARG A 33 -18.15 1.58 -40.48
CA ARG A 33 -17.51 2.41 -41.51
C ARG A 33 -18.54 3.12 -42.42
N ASP A 34 -19.57 2.41 -42.86
CA ASP A 34 -20.61 2.95 -43.73
C ASP A 34 -21.43 4.03 -42.99
N THR A 35 -21.74 3.81 -41.71
CA THR A 35 -22.46 4.78 -40.88
C THR A 35 -21.63 6.05 -40.71
N TYR A 36 -20.34 5.88 -40.36
CA TYR A 36 -19.41 7.02 -40.22
C TYR A 36 -19.24 7.77 -41.55
N GLY A 37 -19.05 7.05 -42.63
CA GLY A 37 -18.94 7.64 -43.98
C GLY A 37 -20.20 8.41 -44.37
N THR A 38 -21.37 7.96 -43.93
CA THR A 38 -22.66 8.67 -44.16
C THR A 38 -22.73 9.96 -43.32
N MET A 39 -22.32 9.91 -42.04
CA MET A 39 -22.25 11.09 -41.15
C MET A 39 -21.30 12.15 -41.74
N LEU A 40 -20.11 11.74 -42.22
CA LEU A 40 -19.14 12.64 -42.85
C LEU A 40 -19.70 13.30 -44.12
N ARG A 41 -20.43 12.54 -44.96
CA ARG A 41 -21.06 13.06 -46.21
C ARG A 41 -22.08 14.17 -45.89
N TYR A 42 -22.93 13.96 -44.89
CA TYR A 42 -23.91 15.00 -44.44
C TYR A 42 -23.20 16.25 -43.91
N MET A 43 -22.14 16.08 -43.11
CA MET A 43 -21.34 17.19 -42.58
C MET A 43 -20.70 18.01 -43.73
N VAL A 44 -20.10 17.34 -44.76
CA VAL A 44 -19.50 18.02 -45.92
C VAL A 44 -20.54 18.72 -46.76
N GLN A 45 -21.80 18.23 -46.81
CA GLN A 45 -22.93 18.90 -47.48
C GLN A 45 -23.51 20.09 -46.72
N GLY A 46 -22.92 20.42 -45.55
CA GLY A 46 -23.37 21.57 -44.73
C GLY A 46 -24.66 21.28 -43.94
N MET A 47 -25.07 20.02 -43.81
CA MET A 47 -26.20 19.65 -42.95
C MET A 47 -25.74 19.57 -41.50
N ASP A 48 -26.32 20.43 -40.68
CA ASP A 48 -26.08 20.42 -39.24
C ASP A 48 -27.02 19.40 -38.56
N ASP A 49 -26.45 18.30 -38.08
CA ASP A 49 -27.22 17.28 -37.35
C ASP A 49 -27.01 17.48 -35.83
N PRO A 50 -28.01 17.83 -35.08
CA PRO A 50 -27.91 17.99 -33.62
C PRO A 50 -27.52 16.71 -32.88
N ASN A 51 -27.65 15.53 -33.52
CA ASN A 51 -27.26 14.24 -32.98
C ASN A 51 -25.84 13.78 -33.40
N ALA A 52 -25.12 14.57 -34.21
CA ALA A 52 -23.83 14.18 -34.76
C ALA A 52 -22.84 13.72 -33.67
N SER A 53 -22.72 14.49 -32.59
CA SER A 53 -21.85 14.13 -31.43
C SER A 53 -22.27 12.83 -30.75
N ARG A 54 -23.56 12.59 -30.60
CA ARG A 54 -24.11 11.36 -30.02
C ARG A 54 -23.81 10.15 -30.91
N ILE A 55 -24.05 10.29 -32.23
CA ILE A 55 -23.76 9.22 -33.20
C ILE A 55 -22.25 8.91 -33.21
N TYR A 56 -21.40 9.95 -33.17
CA TYR A 56 -19.96 9.76 -33.12
C TYR A 56 -19.52 8.98 -31.88
N ASN A 57 -19.99 9.36 -30.69
CA ASN A 57 -19.67 8.67 -29.43
C ASN A 57 -20.17 7.22 -29.43
N ASP A 58 -21.34 6.96 -29.96
CA ASP A 58 -21.88 5.62 -30.12
C ASP A 58 -21.02 4.76 -31.08
N LEU A 59 -20.57 5.33 -32.20
CA LEU A 59 -19.65 4.65 -33.12
C LEU A 59 -18.30 4.31 -32.46
N VAL A 60 -17.75 5.23 -31.67
CA VAL A 60 -16.51 4.97 -30.92
C VAL A 60 -16.73 3.84 -29.92
N SER A 61 -17.82 3.89 -29.15
CA SER A 61 -18.16 2.83 -28.18
C SER A 61 -18.30 1.46 -28.87
N GLN A 62 -19.03 1.39 -29.99
CA GLN A 62 -19.20 0.16 -30.76
C GLN A 62 -17.89 -0.36 -31.40
N ALA A 63 -17.01 0.55 -31.83
CA ALA A 63 -15.68 0.17 -32.33
C ALA A 63 -14.83 -0.50 -31.23
N HIS A 64 -14.86 0.04 -30.01
CA HIS A 64 -14.18 -0.58 -28.86
C HIS A 64 -14.74 -1.97 -28.53
N VAL A 65 -16.08 -2.13 -28.48
CA VAL A 65 -16.72 -3.44 -28.25
C VAL A 65 -16.33 -4.45 -29.34
N LEU A 66 -16.28 -4.00 -30.60
CA LEU A 66 -15.86 -4.85 -31.73
C LEU A 66 -14.41 -5.30 -31.56
N GLY A 67 -13.52 -4.42 -31.11
CA GLY A 67 -12.11 -4.74 -30.82
C GLY A 67 -11.98 -5.82 -29.77
N ASP A 68 -12.65 -5.63 -28.63
CA ASP A 68 -12.64 -6.60 -27.52
C ASP A 68 -13.15 -7.97 -27.95
N ARG A 69 -14.25 -8.00 -28.74
CA ARG A 69 -14.79 -9.27 -29.25
C ARG A 69 -13.82 -9.93 -30.22
N ALA A 70 -13.15 -9.17 -31.09
CA ALA A 70 -12.14 -9.70 -32.00
C ALA A 70 -10.93 -10.27 -31.23
N GLU A 71 -10.43 -9.56 -30.24
CA GLU A 71 -9.34 -10.04 -29.38
C GLU A 71 -9.73 -11.31 -28.62
N ARG A 72 -10.94 -11.34 -28.05
CA ARG A 72 -11.48 -12.52 -27.37
C ARG A 72 -11.57 -13.74 -28.30
N VAL A 73 -12.07 -13.56 -29.51
CA VAL A 73 -12.16 -14.66 -30.51
C VAL A 73 -10.75 -15.17 -30.88
N LEU A 74 -9.80 -14.26 -31.11
CA LEU A 74 -8.41 -14.63 -31.40
C LEU A 74 -7.74 -15.35 -30.23
N ARG A 75 -7.99 -14.92 -29.00
CA ARG A 75 -7.51 -15.58 -27.78
C ARG A 75 -8.03 -17.01 -27.70
N ILE A 76 -9.34 -17.22 -27.91
CA ILE A 76 -9.98 -18.54 -27.89
C ILE A 76 -9.43 -19.47 -29.01
N GLN A 77 -9.11 -18.90 -30.15
CA GLN A 77 -8.56 -19.67 -31.27
C GLN A 77 -7.09 -20.05 -31.10
N LYS A 78 -6.26 -19.14 -30.57
CA LYS A 78 -4.80 -19.26 -30.62
C LYS A 78 -4.16 -19.71 -29.27
N GLN A 79 -4.81 -19.48 -28.14
CA GLN A 79 -4.19 -19.68 -26.80
C GLN A 79 -4.83 -20.86 -26.06
N SER A 80 -4.54 -22.09 -26.51
CA SER A 80 -5.16 -23.29 -25.93
C SER A 80 -4.75 -23.60 -24.48
N SER A 81 -3.64 -23.08 -24.00
CA SER A 81 -3.14 -23.25 -22.61
C SER A 81 -3.60 -22.13 -21.64
N ASP A 82 -4.29 -21.13 -22.14
CA ASP A 82 -4.82 -20.03 -21.33
C ASP A 82 -6.02 -20.52 -20.48
N ARG A 83 -6.02 -20.17 -19.19
CA ARG A 83 -7.08 -20.60 -18.23
C ARG A 83 -8.45 -20.08 -18.61
N TYR A 84 -8.55 -18.85 -19.13
CA TYR A 84 -9.79 -18.31 -19.66
C TYR A 84 -10.34 -19.21 -20.79
N VAL A 85 -9.46 -19.57 -21.74
CA VAL A 85 -9.81 -20.41 -22.89
C VAL A 85 -10.16 -21.84 -22.48
N ILE A 86 -9.42 -22.43 -21.54
CA ILE A 86 -9.71 -23.75 -20.98
C ILE A 86 -11.09 -23.73 -20.33
N THR A 87 -11.36 -22.74 -19.47
CA THR A 87 -12.66 -22.61 -18.78
C THR A 87 -13.78 -22.45 -19.80
N TYR A 88 -13.63 -21.54 -20.77
CA TYR A 88 -14.62 -21.33 -21.83
C TYR A 88 -14.94 -22.62 -22.60
N LYS A 89 -13.92 -23.40 -22.99
CA LYS A 89 -14.10 -24.65 -23.76
C LYS A 89 -14.67 -25.81 -22.93
N THR A 90 -14.39 -25.84 -21.64
CA THR A 90 -14.89 -26.89 -20.72
C THR A 90 -16.37 -26.70 -20.43
N LEU A 91 -16.84 -25.45 -20.42
CA LEU A 91 -18.25 -25.15 -20.20
C LEU A 91 -19.04 -25.47 -21.47
N ARG A 92 -20.00 -26.38 -21.36
CA ARG A 92 -20.89 -26.69 -22.48
C ARG A 92 -21.75 -25.46 -22.81
N ALA A 93 -21.72 -25.06 -24.07
CA ALA A 93 -22.48 -23.91 -24.59
C ALA A 93 -24.02 -24.04 -24.41
N GLU A 94 -24.49 -25.25 -24.12
CA GLU A 94 -25.91 -25.63 -24.09
C GLU A 94 -26.63 -25.17 -22.79
N VAL A 95 -25.92 -24.82 -21.71
CA VAL A 95 -26.55 -24.45 -20.45
C VAL A 95 -26.59 -22.92 -20.32
N SER A 96 -27.80 -22.37 -20.33
CA SER A 96 -28.00 -20.92 -20.19
C SER A 96 -27.71 -20.44 -18.75
N LEU A 97 -27.43 -19.14 -18.58
CA LEU A 97 -27.28 -18.54 -17.26
C LEU A 97 -28.56 -18.75 -16.41
N SER A 98 -29.73 -18.62 -17.03
CA SER A 98 -31.02 -18.83 -16.39
C SER A 98 -31.20 -20.25 -15.84
N ASP A 99 -30.79 -21.27 -16.61
CA ASP A 99 -30.85 -22.66 -16.16
C ASP A 99 -29.92 -22.93 -14.98
N MET A 100 -28.72 -22.32 -14.99
CA MET A 100 -27.76 -22.45 -13.90
C MET A 100 -28.29 -21.82 -12.63
N VAL A 101 -28.83 -20.60 -12.71
CA VAL A 101 -29.44 -19.89 -11.58
C VAL A 101 -30.64 -20.67 -11.06
N GLY A 102 -31.49 -21.20 -11.93
CA GLY A 102 -32.63 -22.03 -11.53
C GLY A 102 -32.22 -23.30 -10.78
N LYS A 103 -31.18 -24.01 -11.28
CA LYS A 103 -30.65 -25.21 -10.59
C LYS A 103 -30.04 -24.88 -9.25
N LEU A 104 -29.26 -23.79 -9.19
CA LEU A 104 -28.63 -23.33 -7.95
C LEU A 104 -29.68 -22.97 -6.90
N ARG A 105 -30.75 -22.27 -7.33
CA ARG A 105 -31.91 -21.99 -6.46
C ARG A 105 -32.54 -23.25 -5.89
N ASN A 106 -32.74 -24.28 -6.72
CA ASN A 106 -33.30 -25.55 -6.29
C ASN A 106 -32.40 -26.27 -5.27
N TYR A 107 -31.08 -26.26 -5.44
CA TYR A 107 -30.16 -26.80 -4.44
C TYR A 107 -30.21 -26.03 -3.13
N ASN A 108 -30.29 -24.70 -3.16
CA ASN A 108 -30.40 -23.87 -1.96
C ASN A 108 -31.74 -24.13 -1.23
N GLU A 109 -32.85 -24.24 -1.95
CA GLU A 109 -34.16 -24.57 -1.39
C GLU A 109 -34.17 -25.95 -0.72
N ALA A 110 -33.62 -26.96 -1.39
CA ALA A 110 -33.49 -28.32 -0.83
C ALA A 110 -32.63 -28.32 0.45
N LEU A 111 -31.52 -27.62 0.47
CA LEU A 111 -30.65 -27.53 1.64
C LEU A 111 -31.34 -26.80 2.82
N ARG A 112 -32.16 -25.78 2.56
CA ARG A 112 -32.98 -25.14 3.61
C ARG A 112 -34.01 -26.11 4.20
N LEU A 113 -34.75 -26.79 3.36
CA LEU A 113 -35.76 -27.76 3.81
C LEU A 113 -35.13 -28.89 4.64
N LEU A 114 -33.97 -29.41 4.22
CA LEU A 114 -33.24 -30.45 4.95
C LEU A 114 -32.71 -29.98 6.32
N ARG A 115 -32.49 -28.70 6.49
CA ARG A 115 -32.03 -28.10 7.77
C ARG A 115 -33.20 -27.85 8.73
N ASP A 116 -34.39 -27.53 8.23
CA ASP A 116 -35.54 -27.14 9.01
C ASP A 116 -36.36 -28.36 9.53
N GLU A 117 -36.16 -29.56 8.96
CA GLU A 117 -36.81 -30.79 9.37
C GLU A 117 -35.86 -31.69 10.19
N PRO A 118 -35.92 -31.69 11.53
CA PRO A 118 -35.17 -32.65 12.36
C PRO A 118 -35.82 -34.02 12.24
N ASN A 119 -35.20 -34.93 11.51
CA ASN A 119 -35.76 -36.28 11.28
C ASN A 119 -35.01 -37.34 12.08
N GLU A 120 -35.78 -38.39 12.50
CA GLU A 120 -35.34 -39.58 13.25
C GLU A 120 -34.31 -40.48 12.50
N ARG A 121 -33.86 -40.11 11.29
CA ARG A 121 -32.93 -40.89 10.46
C ARG A 121 -31.69 -40.04 10.05
N GLU A 122 -30.89 -39.68 11.03
CA GLU A 122 -29.70 -38.82 10.85
C GLU A 122 -28.77 -39.21 9.67
N ASN A 123 -28.49 -40.50 9.46
CA ASN A 123 -27.55 -40.97 8.45
C ASN A 123 -28.05 -40.78 6.99
N ILE A 124 -29.36 -40.91 6.72
CA ILE A 124 -29.94 -40.72 5.38
C ILE A 124 -29.95 -39.22 5.05
N GLN A 125 -30.36 -38.43 6.01
CA GLN A 125 -30.43 -36.96 5.87
C GLN A 125 -29.04 -36.37 5.64
N GLN A 126 -28.01 -36.87 6.32
CA GLN A 126 -26.64 -36.41 6.12
C GLN A 126 -26.12 -36.69 4.71
N HIS A 127 -26.43 -37.89 4.16
CA HIS A 127 -26.06 -38.24 2.78
C HIS A 127 -26.73 -37.32 1.75
N ASP A 128 -28.01 -37.02 1.94
CA ASP A 128 -28.77 -36.14 1.04
C ASP A 128 -28.26 -34.71 1.12
N VAL A 129 -27.90 -34.22 2.32
CA VAL A 129 -27.26 -32.89 2.51
C VAL A 129 -25.92 -32.82 1.74
N GLU A 130 -25.05 -33.82 1.92
CA GLU A 130 -23.76 -33.87 1.23
C GLU A 130 -23.93 -33.90 -0.30
N GLN A 131 -24.89 -34.64 -0.81
CA GLN A 131 -25.17 -34.71 -2.25
C GLN A 131 -25.61 -33.33 -2.81
N HIS A 132 -26.53 -32.65 -2.11
CA HIS A 132 -27.00 -31.33 -2.52
C HIS A 132 -25.90 -30.27 -2.39
N GLN A 133 -25.06 -30.35 -1.36
CA GLN A 133 -23.91 -29.46 -1.21
C GLN A 133 -22.91 -29.61 -2.36
N ARG A 134 -22.56 -30.84 -2.77
CA ARG A 134 -21.68 -31.10 -3.90
C ARG A 134 -22.29 -30.59 -5.21
N GLY A 135 -23.59 -30.87 -5.45
CA GLY A 135 -24.26 -30.37 -6.64
C GLY A 135 -24.33 -28.85 -6.71
N ARG A 136 -24.54 -28.20 -5.55
CA ARG A 136 -24.47 -26.74 -5.42
C ARG A 136 -23.07 -26.20 -5.75
N GLU A 137 -22.01 -26.79 -5.18
CA GLU A 137 -20.63 -26.40 -5.44
C GLU A 137 -20.25 -26.53 -6.92
N GLU A 138 -20.56 -27.67 -7.55
CA GLU A 138 -20.34 -27.87 -8.98
C GLU A 138 -21.07 -26.81 -9.81
N MET A 139 -22.32 -26.49 -9.46
CA MET A 139 -23.12 -25.48 -10.16
C MET A 139 -22.51 -24.09 -10.02
N LEU A 140 -21.98 -23.75 -8.83
CA LEU A 140 -21.30 -22.48 -8.58
C LEU A 140 -20.01 -22.34 -9.38
N LEU A 141 -19.20 -23.40 -9.47
CA LEU A 141 -18.00 -23.42 -10.32
C LEU A 141 -18.34 -23.18 -11.79
N MET A 142 -19.43 -23.83 -12.27
CA MET A 142 -19.93 -23.63 -13.62
C MET A 142 -20.46 -22.21 -13.85
N LEU A 143 -21.25 -21.66 -12.91
CA LEU A 143 -21.78 -20.31 -12.94
C LEU A 143 -20.63 -19.28 -13.00
N PHE A 144 -19.65 -19.42 -12.11
CA PHE A 144 -18.47 -18.55 -12.07
C PHE A 144 -17.77 -18.54 -13.42
N GLY A 145 -17.43 -19.71 -13.93
CA GLY A 145 -16.75 -19.83 -15.21
C GLY A 145 -17.58 -19.25 -16.37
N ARG A 146 -18.89 -19.49 -16.39
CA ARG A 146 -19.81 -18.96 -17.42
C ARG A 146 -19.86 -17.43 -17.40
N VAL A 147 -19.96 -16.80 -16.23
CA VAL A 147 -19.99 -15.35 -16.09
C VAL A 147 -18.65 -14.74 -16.44
N TRP A 148 -17.55 -15.29 -15.90
CA TRP A 148 -16.20 -14.78 -16.15
C TRP A 148 -15.83 -14.83 -17.64
N THR A 149 -16.16 -15.92 -18.36
CA THR A 149 -15.78 -16.10 -19.76
C THR A 149 -16.86 -15.69 -20.76
N SER A 150 -17.98 -15.10 -20.29
CA SER A 150 -19.09 -14.66 -21.17
C SER A 150 -18.66 -13.50 -22.09
N ASP A 151 -19.34 -13.42 -23.22
CA ASP A 151 -19.33 -12.23 -24.08
C ASP A 151 -20.11 -11.08 -23.43
N VAL A 152 -20.28 -9.96 -24.12
CA VAL A 152 -21.15 -8.86 -23.69
C VAL A 152 -22.56 -9.41 -23.41
N TRP A 153 -23.08 -9.10 -22.24
CA TRP A 153 -24.38 -9.61 -21.81
C TRP A 153 -25.52 -9.02 -22.62
N SER A 154 -26.52 -9.85 -22.87
CA SER A 154 -27.86 -9.43 -23.28
C SER A 154 -28.62 -8.83 -22.08
N LYS A 155 -29.71 -8.10 -22.36
CA LYS A 155 -30.60 -7.59 -21.31
C LYS A 155 -31.18 -8.74 -20.45
N SER A 156 -31.51 -9.86 -21.06
CA SER A 156 -32.03 -11.06 -20.35
C SER A 156 -31.00 -11.66 -19.39
N GLU A 157 -29.70 -11.69 -19.74
CA GLU A 157 -28.64 -12.18 -18.84
C GLU A 157 -28.46 -11.25 -17.65
N GLN A 158 -28.50 -9.93 -17.86
CA GLN A 158 -28.46 -8.94 -16.77
C GLN A 158 -29.67 -9.10 -15.82
N GLU A 159 -30.88 -9.21 -16.37
CA GLU A 159 -32.09 -9.43 -15.57
C GLU A 159 -32.04 -10.72 -14.79
N THR A 160 -31.52 -11.80 -15.36
CA THR A 160 -31.30 -13.09 -14.70
C THR A 160 -30.30 -12.96 -13.54
N ALA A 161 -29.18 -12.31 -13.77
CA ALA A 161 -28.16 -12.10 -12.73
C ALA A 161 -28.72 -11.23 -11.58
N LEU A 162 -29.45 -10.16 -11.90
CA LEU A 162 -30.08 -9.31 -10.89
C LEU A 162 -31.15 -10.06 -10.10
N SER A 163 -31.97 -10.89 -10.77
CA SER A 163 -32.97 -11.72 -10.10
C SER A 163 -32.35 -12.70 -9.10
N MET A 164 -31.18 -13.26 -9.43
CA MET A 164 -30.41 -14.11 -8.50
C MET A 164 -29.97 -13.34 -7.26
N LEU A 165 -29.48 -12.12 -7.43
CA LEU A 165 -29.04 -11.27 -6.30
C LEU A 165 -30.19 -10.90 -5.37
N MET A 166 -31.39 -10.73 -5.91
CA MET A 166 -32.60 -10.34 -5.17
C MET A 166 -33.38 -11.56 -4.60
N ASP A 167 -33.04 -12.79 -4.97
CA ASP A 167 -33.77 -13.99 -4.53
C ASP A 167 -33.38 -14.38 -3.09
N ASP A 168 -34.32 -14.34 -2.17
CA ASP A 168 -34.10 -14.70 -0.77
C ASP A 168 -33.80 -16.20 -0.56
N VAL A 169 -34.11 -17.06 -1.52
CA VAL A 169 -33.80 -18.49 -1.46
C VAL A 169 -32.30 -18.74 -1.71
N VAL A 170 -31.67 -17.94 -2.56
CA VAL A 170 -30.24 -18.07 -2.88
C VAL A 170 -29.40 -17.59 -1.72
N PHE A 171 -28.41 -18.39 -1.32
CA PHE A 171 -27.53 -18.03 -0.20
C PHE A 171 -26.64 -16.82 -0.55
N THR A 172 -26.34 -16.00 0.45
CA THR A 172 -25.49 -14.81 0.29
C THR A 172 -24.10 -15.17 -0.27
N GLU A 173 -23.55 -16.31 0.14
CA GLU A 173 -22.27 -16.82 -0.36
C GLU A 173 -22.29 -17.04 -1.88
N ASP A 174 -23.37 -17.56 -2.44
CA ASP A 174 -23.53 -17.83 -3.85
C ASP A 174 -23.65 -16.52 -4.66
N LYS A 175 -24.40 -15.56 -4.11
CA LYS A 175 -24.51 -14.21 -4.68
C LYS A 175 -23.13 -13.53 -4.71
N CYS A 176 -22.30 -13.68 -3.66
CA CYS A 176 -20.93 -13.16 -3.61
C CYS A 176 -20.04 -13.73 -4.73
N VAL A 177 -20.22 -15.01 -5.06
CA VAL A 177 -19.50 -15.67 -6.16
C VAL A 177 -19.86 -15.05 -7.52
N LEU A 178 -21.16 -14.75 -7.74
CA LEU A 178 -21.61 -14.05 -8.95
C LEU A 178 -20.98 -12.66 -9.07
N ILE A 179 -20.92 -11.88 -7.98
CA ILE A 179 -20.30 -10.56 -7.96
C ILE A 179 -18.80 -10.67 -8.31
N SER A 180 -18.09 -11.64 -7.73
CA SER A 180 -16.67 -11.84 -8.00
C SER A 180 -16.40 -12.29 -9.42
N ALA A 181 -17.22 -13.18 -9.97
CA ALA A 181 -17.15 -13.58 -11.38
C ALA A 181 -17.38 -12.39 -12.33
N THR A 182 -18.35 -11.53 -12.01
CA THR A 182 -18.65 -10.29 -12.74
C THR A 182 -17.47 -9.32 -12.69
N THR A 183 -16.82 -9.18 -11.52
CA THR A 183 -15.63 -8.36 -11.34
C THR A 183 -14.48 -8.84 -12.22
N LEU A 184 -14.20 -10.16 -12.23
CA LEU A 184 -13.16 -10.72 -13.11
C LEU A 184 -13.52 -10.60 -14.59
N ALA A 185 -14.79 -10.78 -14.96
CA ALA A 185 -15.24 -10.60 -16.33
C ALA A 185 -15.02 -9.17 -16.84
N LEU A 186 -15.24 -8.17 -15.98
CA LEU A 186 -14.99 -6.76 -16.31
C LEU A 186 -13.51 -6.44 -16.44
N GLN A 187 -12.62 -7.21 -15.84
CA GLN A 187 -11.17 -7.06 -16.04
C GLN A 187 -10.72 -7.64 -17.41
N GLU A 188 -11.44 -8.63 -17.92
CA GLU A 188 -11.14 -9.19 -19.26
C GLU A 188 -11.67 -8.30 -20.38
N MET A 189 -12.89 -7.77 -20.21
CA MET A 189 -13.58 -7.00 -21.25
C MET A 189 -14.61 -6.06 -20.62
N PHE A 190 -14.68 -4.84 -21.12
CA PHE A 190 -15.72 -3.89 -20.71
C PHE A 190 -17.12 -4.37 -21.14
N ASP A 191 -18.03 -4.38 -20.18
CA ASP A 191 -19.45 -4.65 -20.39
C ASP A 191 -20.29 -3.75 -19.48
N GLU A 192 -21.01 -2.82 -20.07
CA GLU A 192 -21.85 -1.86 -19.34
C GLU A 192 -22.89 -2.55 -18.46
N ARG A 193 -23.51 -3.67 -18.94
CA ARG A 193 -24.53 -4.38 -18.17
C ARG A 193 -23.98 -5.11 -16.97
N LYS A 194 -22.78 -5.67 -17.09
CA LYS A 194 -22.06 -6.27 -15.96
C LYS A 194 -21.67 -5.19 -14.94
N LEU A 195 -21.24 -4.03 -15.43
CA LEU A 195 -20.92 -2.90 -14.53
C LEU A 195 -22.17 -2.39 -13.83
N MET A 196 -23.31 -2.23 -14.55
CA MET A 196 -24.58 -1.86 -13.96
C MET A 196 -25.07 -2.86 -12.90
N LEU A 197 -24.83 -4.16 -13.09
CA LEU A 197 -25.11 -5.14 -12.05
C LEU A 197 -24.36 -4.87 -10.74
N LEU A 198 -23.10 -4.42 -10.81
CA LEU A 198 -22.34 -4.05 -9.61
C LEU A 198 -22.93 -2.80 -8.92
N PHE A 199 -23.42 -1.81 -9.69
CA PHE A 199 -24.16 -0.67 -9.13
C PHE A 199 -25.43 -1.12 -8.40
N ASP A 200 -26.21 -2.02 -9.01
CA ASP A 200 -27.43 -2.55 -8.41
C ASP A 200 -27.12 -3.38 -7.16
N ALA A 201 -26.06 -4.20 -7.21
CA ALA A 201 -25.63 -5.04 -6.08
C ALA A 201 -25.14 -4.21 -4.88
N TYR A 202 -24.52 -3.03 -5.12
CA TYR A 202 -24.12 -2.13 -4.04
C TYR A 202 -25.33 -1.62 -3.23
N LEU A 203 -26.47 -1.41 -3.88
CA LEU A 203 -27.68 -0.91 -3.25
C LEU A 203 -28.46 -1.97 -2.44
N LEU A 204 -28.03 -3.24 -2.49
CA LEU A 204 -28.65 -4.29 -1.70
C LEU A 204 -28.30 -4.16 -0.20
N PRO A 205 -29.20 -4.58 0.70
CA PRO A 205 -29.01 -4.41 2.14
C PRO A 205 -27.92 -5.30 2.75
N GLU A 206 -27.56 -6.39 2.08
CA GLU A 206 -26.54 -7.32 2.55
C GLU A 206 -25.13 -6.73 2.38
N LEU A 207 -24.47 -6.42 3.49
CA LEU A 207 -23.15 -5.80 3.51
C LEU A 207 -22.09 -6.61 2.74
N GLU A 208 -22.15 -7.95 2.76
CA GLU A 208 -21.22 -8.80 2.02
C GLU A 208 -21.32 -8.55 0.51
N LEU A 209 -22.54 -8.36 -0.01
CA LEU A 209 -22.79 -8.11 -1.42
C LEU A 209 -22.37 -6.67 -1.79
N SER A 210 -22.87 -5.70 -1.02
CA SER A 210 -22.64 -4.28 -1.30
C SER A 210 -21.14 -3.93 -1.29
N GLN A 211 -20.37 -4.43 -0.32
CA GLN A 211 -18.96 -4.12 -0.22
C GLN A 211 -18.10 -4.85 -1.28
N ARG A 212 -18.43 -6.09 -1.64
CA ARG A 212 -17.78 -6.77 -2.76
C ARG A 212 -18.09 -6.09 -4.09
N ALA A 213 -19.32 -5.66 -4.28
CA ALA A 213 -19.74 -4.90 -5.47
C ALA A 213 -19.02 -3.55 -5.56
N LEU A 214 -18.87 -2.82 -4.44
CA LEU A 214 -18.12 -1.58 -4.37
C LEU A 214 -16.66 -1.77 -4.82
N VAL A 215 -15.96 -2.76 -4.27
CA VAL A 215 -14.57 -3.05 -4.64
C VAL A 215 -14.47 -3.40 -6.14
N GLY A 216 -15.34 -4.28 -6.64
CA GLY A 216 -15.36 -4.67 -8.05
C GLY A 216 -15.67 -3.50 -8.98
N MET A 217 -16.61 -2.63 -8.59
CA MET A 217 -16.97 -1.40 -9.29
C MET A 217 -15.78 -0.44 -9.38
N MET A 218 -15.08 -0.17 -8.27
CA MET A 218 -13.92 0.73 -8.26
C MET A 218 -12.79 0.22 -9.16
N ILE A 219 -12.52 -1.08 -9.15
CA ILE A 219 -11.53 -1.69 -10.05
C ILE A 219 -11.94 -1.54 -11.51
N ALA A 220 -13.20 -1.83 -11.85
CA ALA A 220 -13.72 -1.74 -13.21
C ALA A 220 -13.76 -0.28 -13.72
N LEU A 221 -14.23 0.67 -12.90
CA LEU A 221 -14.27 2.08 -13.24
C LEU A 221 -12.87 2.64 -13.54
N ARG A 222 -11.89 2.28 -12.72
CA ARG A 222 -10.48 2.66 -12.93
C ARG A 222 -9.94 2.08 -14.24
N GLN A 223 -10.12 0.79 -14.47
CA GLN A 223 -9.57 0.10 -15.64
C GLN A 223 -10.15 0.62 -16.95
N HIS A 224 -11.44 0.96 -16.93
CA HIS A 224 -12.17 1.39 -18.12
C HIS A 224 -12.47 2.89 -18.17
N ASN A 225 -11.69 3.71 -17.44
CA ASN A 225 -11.89 5.16 -17.32
C ASN A 225 -12.12 5.84 -18.68
N GLU A 226 -11.28 5.54 -19.69
CA GLU A 226 -11.40 6.17 -21.02
C GLU A 226 -12.69 5.78 -21.77
N ARG A 227 -13.19 4.57 -21.59
CA ARG A 227 -14.45 4.11 -22.18
C ARG A 227 -15.66 4.71 -21.50
N ILE A 228 -15.59 4.88 -20.19
CA ILE A 228 -16.70 5.42 -19.39
C ILE A 228 -16.98 6.89 -19.72
N LYS A 229 -15.98 7.63 -20.23
CA LYS A 229 -16.18 8.99 -20.76
C LYS A 229 -17.27 9.06 -21.84
N GLN A 230 -17.52 7.96 -22.52
CA GLN A 230 -18.52 7.85 -23.60
C GLN A 230 -19.80 7.12 -23.16
N GLN A 231 -19.93 6.83 -21.85
CA GLN A 231 -21.06 6.11 -21.25
C GLN A 231 -21.82 7.03 -20.27
N PRO A 232 -22.71 7.91 -20.75
CA PRO A 232 -23.36 8.90 -19.89
C PRO A 232 -24.25 8.28 -18.81
N GLU A 233 -24.78 7.07 -19.05
CA GLU A 233 -25.60 6.35 -18.07
C GLU A 233 -24.75 5.90 -16.88
N VAL A 234 -23.54 5.34 -17.13
CA VAL A 234 -22.58 4.95 -16.08
C VAL A 234 -22.13 6.18 -15.28
N GLN A 235 -21.79 7.30 -15.97
CA GLN A 235 -21.36 8.53 -15.33
C GLN A 235 -22.45 9.12 -14.43
N SER A 236 -23.68 9.20 -14.95
CA SER A 236 -24.82 9.74 -14.20
C SER A 236 -25.12 8.90 -12.96
N ARG A 237 -25.06 7.56 -13.10
CA ARG A 237 -25.30 6.65 -11.97
C ARG A 237 -24.21 6.73 -10.91
N PHE A 238 -22.95 6.82 -11.33
CA PHE A 238 -21.84 7.02 -10.41
C PHE A 238 -21.93 8.37 -9.68
N SER A 239 -22.20 9.45 -10.42
CA SER A 239 -22.38 10.78 -9.83
C SER A 239 -23.50 10.81 -8.80
N LEU A 240 -24.64 10.13 -9.07
CA LEU A 240 -25.74 10.01 -8.11
C LEU A 240 -25.33 9.27 -6.82
N LEU A 241 -24.50 8.24 -6.92
CA LEU A 241 -23.97 7.57 -5.73
C LEU A 241 -23.02 8.45 -4.92
N CYS A 242 -22.29 9.35 -5.58
CA CYS A 242 -21.40 10.30 -4.91
C CYS A 242 -22.14 11.34 -4.06
N ASP A 243 -23.46 11.45 -4.17
CA ASP A 243 -24.29 12.26 -3.27
C ASP A 243 -24.55 11.58 -1.92
N ASP A 244 -24.30 10.26 -1.81
CA ASP A 244 -24.40 9.51 -0.54
C ASP A 244 -23.09 9.52 0.22
N ALA A 245 -23.06 10.17 1.37
CA ALA A 245 -21.87 10.25 2.24
C ALA A 245 -21.33 8.88 2.68
N ASN A 246 -22.18 7.83 2.82
CA ASN A 246 -21.71 6.49 3.14
C ASN A 246 -20.97 5.87 1.96
N PHE A 247 -21.49 6.03 0.74
CA PHE A 247 -20.82 5.59 -0.48
C PHE A 247 -19.45 6.24 -0.65
N VAL A 248 -19.40 7.55 -0.49
CA VAL A 248 -18.15 8.34 -0.60
C VAL A 248 -17.13 7.82 0.41
N ARG A 249 -17.49 7.78 1.70
CA ARG A 249 -16.61 7.31 2.77
C ARG A 249 -16.09 5.89 2.52
N ASP A 250 -16.96 4.96 2.13
CA ASP A 250 -16.58 3.58 1.88
C ASP A 250 -15.70 3.47 0.63
N THR A 251 -15.93 4.29 -0.40
CA THR A 251 -15.08 4.38 -1.60
C THR A 251 -13.66 4.86 -1.25
N PHE A 252 -13.52 5.90 -0.45
CA PHE A 252 -12.20 6.37 -0.01
C PHE A 252 -11.47 5.32 0.83
N ARG A 253 -12.17 4.56 1.66
CA ARG A 253 -11.60 3.40 2.37
C ARG A 253 -11.10 2.31 1.42
N VAL A 254 -11.83 2.04 0.35
CA VAL A 254 -11.38 1.12 -0.71
C VAL A 254 -10.11 1.65 -1.36
N PHE A 255 -10.01 2.95 -1.68
CA PHE A 255 -8.81 3.55 -2.25
C PHE A 255 -7.60 3.39 -1.31
N MET A 256 -7.75 3.74 -0.04
CA MET A 256 -6.70 3.56 0.96
C MET A 256 -6.27 2.09 1.07
N GLN A 257 -7.24 1.16 1.12
CA GLN A 257 -6.94 -0.26 1.26
C GLN A 257 -6.29 -0.86 0.01
N MET A 258 -6.72 -0.48 -1.18
CA MET A 258 -6.07 -0.87 -2.44
C MET A 258 -4.60 -0.41 -2.47
N GLN A 259 -4.35 0.83 -2.04
CA GLN A 259 -3.00 1.36 -1.93
C GLN A 259 -2.18 0.62 -0.85
N TYR A 260 -2.79 0.35 0.31
CA TYR A 260 -2.10 -0.37 1.39
C TYR A 260 -1.71 -1.79 0.96
N SER A 261 -2.59 -2.46 0.19
CA SER A 261 -2.32 -3.81 -0.32
C SER A 261 -1.14 -3.86 -1.28
N ARG A 262 -0.81 -2.77 -1.99
CA ARG A 262 0.42 -2.68 -2.81
C ARG A 262 1.72 -2.71 -1.97
N LEU A 263 1.62 -2.44 -0.66
CA LEU A 263 2.73 -2.50 0.30
C LEU A 263 2.84 -3.86 1.00
N THR A 264 1.98 -4.83 0.67
CA THR A 264 1.94 -6.15 1.35
C THR A 264 3.27 -6.88 1.31
N ASP A 265 4.04 -6.77 0.23
CA ASP A 265 5.37 -7.39 0.13
C ASP A 265 6.33 -6.82 1.19
N THR A 266 6.35 -5.50 1.36
CA THR A 266 7.16 -4.80 2.37
C THR A 266 6.73 -5.18 3.79
N VAL A 267 5.42 -5.25 4.02
CA VAL A 267 4.84 -5.70 5.29
C VAL A 267 5.25 -7.16 5.57
N SER A 268 5.11 -8.03 4.58
CA SER A 268 5.47 -9.46 4.69
C SER A 268 6.95 -9.67 4.96
N GLU A 269 7.82 -8.88 4.32
CA GLU A 269 9.26 -8.91 4.58
C GLU A 269 9.58 -8.49 6.01
N LYS A 270 9.00 -7.38 6.48
CA LYS A 270 9.15 -6.91 7.86
C LYS A 270 8.64 -7.93 8.88
N MET A 271 7.49 -8.56 8.60
CA MET A 271 6.95 -9.63 9.44
C MET A 271 7.95 -10.80 9.54
N ARG A 272 8.51 -11.23 8.42
CA ARG A 272 9.40 -12.40 8.32
C ARG A 272 10.80 -12.14 8.88
N SER A 273 11.39 -10.97 8.62
CA SER A 273 12.77 -10.66 8.96
C SER A 273 12.96 -10.08 10.36
N ASP A 274 11.96 -9.38 10.90
CA ASP A 274 12.07 -8.62 12.14
C ASP A 274 11.04 -9.05 13.20
N ILE A 275 9.73 -8.95 12.89
CA ILE A 275 8.68 -9.08 13.90
C ILE A 275 8.57 -10.52 14.41
N ILE A 276 8.33 -11.49 13.51
CA ILE A 276 8.14 -12.90 13.90
C ILE A 276 9.39 -13.47 14.59
N PRO A 277 10.63 -13.30 14.07
CA PRO A 277 11.81 -13.80 14.74
C PRO A 277 12.01 -13.21 16.13
N THR A 278 11.74 -11.91 16.32
CA THR A 278 11.87 -11.24 17.62
C THR A 278 10.88 -11.81 18.64
N ILE A 279 9.62 -12.04 18.24
CA ILE A 279 8.60 -12.64 19.10
C ILE A 279 8.99 -14.08 19.45
N LEU A 280 9.49 -14.87 18.49
CA LEU A 280 9.89 -16.27 18.70
C LEU A 280 11.13 -16.43 19.57
N GLN A 281 12.05 -15.46 19.57
CA GLN A 281 13.22 -15.45 20.44
C GLN A 281 12.89 -15.15 21.89
N SER A 282 11.69 -14.65 22.17
CA SER A 282 11.26 -14.46 23.55
C SER A 282 10.98 -15.80 24.22
N THR A 283 11.35 -15.92 25.49
CA THR A 283 11.21 -17.17 26.27
C THR A 283 9.76 -17.60 26.52
N LYS A 284 8.80 -16.76 26.16
CA LYS A 284 7.35 -17.01 26.34
C LYS A 284 6.68 -17.69 25.16
N PHE A 285 7.32 -17.68 23.98
CA PHE A 285 6.69 -18.18 22.77
C PHE A 285 7.53 -19.30 22.16
N LYS A 286 6.86 -20.33 21.66
CA LYS A 286 7.48 -21.43 20.93
C LYS A 286 6.92 -21.46 19.51
N GLN A 287 7.83 -21.57 18.55
CA GLN A 287 7.41 -21.80 17.17
C GLN A 287 6.89 -23.22 17.05
N THR A 288 5.63 -23.34 16.67
CA THR A 288 5.04 -24.59 16.21
C THR A 288 4.94 -24.56 14.69
N GLN A 289 4.71 -25.71 14.09
CA GLN A 289 4.50 -25.82 12.63
C GLN A 289 3.28 -25.02 12.16
N PHE A 290 2.42 -24.55 13.08
CA PHE A 290 1.13 -23.93 12.84
C PHE A 290 1.03 -22.48 13.33
N GLY A 291 2.14 -21.91 13.84
CA GLY A 291 2.17 -20.51 14.31
C GLY A 291 3.00 -20.33 15.57
N ILE A 292 2.72 -19.24 16.28
CA ILE A 292 3.37 -18.86 17.53
C ILE A 292 2.40 -19.20 18.66
N GLU A 293 2.80 -20.09 19.55
CA GLU A 293 2.05 -20.43 20.77
C GLU A 293 2.79 -19.89 21.99
N GLU A 294 2.03 -19.34 22.95
CA GLU A 294 2.58 -18.97 24.24
C GLU A 294 2.98 -20.27 24.99
N LEU A 295 4.19 -20.33 25.51
CA LEU A 295 4.65 -21.45 26.32
C LEU A 295 3.81 -21.46 27.59
N ASP A 296 2.87 -22.39 27.67
CA ASP A 296 2.17 -22.69 28.89
C ASP A 296 3.18 -23.02 30.02
N ASP A 297 2.98 -22.45 31.18
CA ASP A 297 3.84 -22.48 32.32
C ASP A 297 4.06 -23.93 32.85
N TYR A 298 4.78 -24.76 32.12
CA TYR A 298 5.26 -26.04 32.65
C TYR A 298 6.19 -25.86 33.86
N LEU A 299 6.64 -24.61 34.14
CA LEU A 299 7.48 -24.24 35.29
C LEU A 299 6.68 -23.73 36.50
N THR A 300 5.37 -23.55 36.40
CA THR A 300 4.53 -23.05 37.49
C THR A 300 3.90 -24.14 38.37
N GLN A 301 4.16 -25.40 38.13
CA GLN A 301 3.65 -26.49 38.99
C GLN A 301 4.35 -26.63 40.35
N ASN A 302 5.43 -25.89 40.63
CA ASN A 302 6.06 -25.85 41.95
C ASN A 302 6.20 -24.40 42.44
N GLY A 303 5.19 -23.93 43.14
CA GLY A 303 5.09 -22.86 44.10
C GLY A 303 6.11 -21.73 44.05
N GLU A 304 5.60 -20.49 44.01
CA GLU A 304 6.26 -19.24 44.41
C GLU A 304 7.46 -18.78 43.54
N ASN A 305 7.20 -18.32 42.33
CA ASN A 305 8.16 -17.48 41.62
C ASN A 305 8.15 -16.07 42.24
N PRO A 306 9.32 -15.53 42.69
CA PRO A 306 9.42 -14.18 43.21
C PRO A 306 8.94 -13.12 42.22
N GLU A 307 8.33 -12.00 42.70
CA GLU A 307 7.82 -10.94 41.81
C GLU A 307 8.88 -10.36 40.85
N TRP A 308 10.17 -10.36 41.29
CA TRP A 308 11.28 -9.92 40.44
C TRP A 308 11.54 -10.88 39.23
N PHE A 309 11.19 -12.16 39.37
CA PHE A 309 11.29 -13.13 38.26
C PHE A 309 10.15 -12.96 37.23
N LYS A 310 8.93 -12.67 37.73
CA LYS A 310 7.78 -12.33 36.87
C LYS A 310 8.02 -11.06 36.06
N ASN A 311 8.65 -10.04 36.65
CA ASN A 311 8.97 -8.80 35.96
C ASN A 311 10.16 -8.88 35.01
N ARG A 312 11.07 -9.87 35.18
CA ARG A 312 12.24 -10.03 34.31
C ARG A 312 11.92 -10.81 33.02
N MET A 313 10.81 -11.54 32.99
CA MET A 313 10.39 -12.33 31.81
C MET A 313 9.45 -11.58 30.84
N ALA A 314 9.04 -10.37 31.14
CA ALA A 314 8.41 -9.51 30.16
C ALA A 314 9.50 -8.98 29.22
N ASP A 315 9.77 -9.69 28.12
CA ASP A 315 10.65 -9.18 27.07
C ASP A 315 9.96 -7.96 26.46
N THR A 316 10.37 -6.77 26.91
CA THR A 316 9.84 -5.49 26.44
C THR A 316 9.97 -5.34 24.93
N ARG A 317 10.96 -6.00 24.32
CA ARG A 317 11.17 -5.99 22.87
C ARG A 317 10.12 -6.82 22.14
N ALA A 318 9.80 -8.02 22.63
CA ALA A 318 8.73 -8.85 22.03
C ALA A 318 7.35 -8.18 22.19
N GLN A 319 7.06 -7.59 23.36
CA GLN A 319 5.82 -6.83 23.57
C GLN A 319 5.72 -5.63 22.65
N ALA A 320 6.79 -4.89 22.45
CA ALA A 320 6.84 -3.78 21.49
C ALA A 320 6.55 -4.26 20.06
N LYS A 321 7.07 -5.45 19.67
CA LYS A 321 6.81 -6.04 18.34
C LYS A 321 5.38 -6.56 18.18
N ILE A 322 4.77 -7.09 19.22
CA ILE A 322 3.35 -7.47 19.23
C ILE A 322 2.47 -6.21 19.11
N GLN A 323 2.81 -5.15 19.84
CA GLN A 323 2.10 -3.88 19.71
C GLN A 323 2.26 -3.30 18.30
N GLU A 324 3.47 -3.27 17.74
CA GLU A 324 3.74 -2.83 16.36
C GLU A 324 2.92 -3.62 15.33
N MET A 325 2.85 -4.95 15.48
CA MET A 325 2.00 -5.79 14.63
C MET A 325 0.51 -5.43 14.78
N GLY A 326 0.06 -5.17 16.01
CA GLY A 326 -1.30 -4.74 16.31
C GLY A 326 -1.63 -3.40 15.66
N GLU A 327 -0.74 -2.43 15.74
CA GLU A 327 -0.87 -1.12 15.09
C GLU A 327 -0.94 -1.25 13.56
N MET A 328 -0.06 -2.06 12.95
CA MET A 328 -0.10 -2.35 11.52
C MET A 328 -1.43 -2.98 11.10
N LEU A 329 -1.98 -3.91 11.89
CA LEU A 329 -3.28 -4.54 11.63
C LEU A 329 -4.42 -3.53 11.74
N MET A 330 -4.39 -2.66 12.74
CA MET A 330 -5.40 -1.60 12.92
C MET A 330 -5.39 -0.59 11.78
N GLU A 331 -4.21 -0.29 11.23
CA GLU A 331 -4.05 0.55 10.04
C GLU A 331 -4.52 -0.13 8.74
N GLY A 332 -4.80 -1.43 8.76
CA GLY A 332 -5.26 -2.20 7.60
C GLY A 332 -4.17 -2.97 6.85
N ALA A 333 -2.98 -3.17 7.46
CA ALA A 333 -1.93 -4.00 6.87
C ALA A 333 -2.32 -5.48 6.81
N ASP A 334 -1.86 -6.15 5.77
CA ASP A 334 -1.98 -7.60 5.64
C ASP A 334 -0.81 -8.32 6.32
N VAL A 335 -0.91 -8.50 7.62
CA VAL A 335 0.11 -9.16 8.43
C VAL A 335 0.09 -10.70 8.29
N TYR A 336 -0.96 -11.26 7.71
CA TYR A 336 -1.17 -12.71 7.61
C TYR A 336 -0.70 -13.32 6.29
N MET A 337 -0.37 -12.51 5.29
CA MET A 337 0.04 -12.98 3.96
C MET A 337 1.18 -14.02 4.03
N SER A 338 2.23 -13.75 4.79
CA SER A 338 3.38 -14.65 4.92
C SER A 338 3.04 -15.98 5.60
N THR A 339 2.05 -16.00 6.47
CA THR A 339 1.63 -17.18 7.24
C THR A 339 0.89 -18.19 6.37
N PHE A 340 -0.03 -17.70 5.51
CA PHE A 340 -0.95 -18.58 4.77
C PHE A 340 -0.57 -18.81 3.31
N SER A 341 0.46 -18.12 2.78
CA SER A 341 0.84 -18.20 1.37
C SER A 341 1.18 -19.62 0.90
N GLN A 342 1.86 -20.43 1.72
CA GLN A 342 2.24 -21.80 1.35
C GLN A 342 1.02 -22.73 1.19
N MET A 343 -0.05 -22.49 1.96
CA MET A 343 -1.26 -23.31 1.91
C MET A 343 -2.11 -23.07 0.65
N LYS A 344 -1.82 -22.01 -0.11
CA LYS A 344 -2.46 -21.72 -1.40
C LYS A 344 -2.10 -22.73 -2.51
N ASN A 345 -1.10 -23.59 -2.27
CA ASN A 345 -0.78 -24.71 -3.16
C ASN A 345 -1.74 -25.91 -3.02
N ASN A 346 -2.69 -25.88 -2.07
CA ASN A 346 -3.70 -26.91 -1.91
C ASN A 346 -4.56 -27.04 -3.18
N VAL A 347 -4.99 -28.28 -3.50
CA VAL A 347 -5.84 -28.59 -4.67
C VAL A 347 -7.11 -27.75 -4.70
N PHE A 348 -7.67 -27.40 -3.55
CA PHE A 348 -8.83 -26.51 -3.43
C PHE A 348 -8.64 -25.20 -4.19
N PHE A 349 -7.46 -24.58 -4.08
CA PHE A 349 -7.14 -23.30 -4.74
C PHE A 349 -6.77 -23.44 -6.23
N GLN A 350 -6.82 -24.61 -6.82
CA GLN A 350 -6.72 -24.78 -8.28
C GLN A 350 -7.98 -24.25 -9.00
N GLN A 351 -9.11 -24.25 -8.31
CA GLN A 351 -10.35 -23.66 -8.83
C GLN A 351 -10.39 -22.16 -8.52
N ILE A 352 -10.57 -21.34 -9.58
CA ILE A 352 -10.56 -19.88 -9.45
C ILE A 352 -11.67 -19.39 -8.51
N ALA A 353 -12.87 -19.94 -8.62
CA ALA A 353 -14.01 -19.53 -7.78
C ALA A 353 -13.74 -19.65 -6.28
N HIS A 354 -12.95 -20.64 -5.86
CA HIS A 354 -12.64 -20.88 -4.45
C HIS A 354 -11.81 -19.77 -3.79
N TRP A 355 -11.13 -18.95 -4.56
CA TRP A 355 -10.43 -17.77 -4.04
C TRP A 355 -11.38 -16.66 -3.58
N PHE A 356 -12.60 -16.69 -4.08
CA PHE A 356 -13.60 -15.63 -3.87
C PHE A 356 -14.84 -16.11 -3.12
N TYR A 357 -14.90 -17.40 -2.80
CA TYR A 357 -16.00 -17.95 -2.03
C TYR A 357 -15.93 -17.47 -0.58
N PRO A 358 -16.99 -16.86 -0.04
CA PRO A 358 -17.02 -16.53 1.38
C PRO A 358 -16.84 -17.79 2.23
N PHE A 359 -16.10 -17.67 3.33
CA PHE A 359 -15.84 -18.82 4.19
C PHE A 359 -17.15 -19.37 4.75
N SER A 360 -17.39 -20.65 4.47
CA SER A 360 -18.53 -21.42 4.97
C SER A 360 -18.05 -22.74 5.56
N ALA A 361 -18.49 -22.99 6.80
CA ALA A 361 -18.26 -24.27 7.47
C ALA A 361 -19.01 -25.44 6.79
N ASP A 362 -20.05 -25.12 6.01
CA ASP A 362 -20.89 -26.08 5.32
C ASP A 362 -20.34 -26.54 3.97
N LEU A 363 -19.24 -25.93 3.49
CA LEU A 363 -18.60 -26.37 2.27
C LEU A 363 -18.04 -27.78 2.46
N PRO A 364 -18.28 -28.76 1.56
CA PRO A 364 -17.89 -30.16 1.77
C PRO A 364 -16.42 -30.34 2.19
N ALA A 365 -15.50 -29.65 1.54
CA ALA A 365 -14.08 -29.69 1.86
C ALA A 365 -13.73 -29.18 3.28
N VAL A 366 -14.54 -28.28 3.84
CA VAL A 366 -14.38 -27.73 5.20
C VAL A 366 -15.13 -28.59 6.21
N ALA A 367 -16.37 -28.96 5.90
CA ALA A 367 -17.23 -29.77 6.77
C ALA A 367 -16.59 -31.12 7.15
N ASP A 368 -15.91 -31.77 6.18
CA ASP A 368 -15.17 -33.01 6.42
C ASP A 368 -14.02 -32.83 7.44
N ILE A 369 -13.35 -31.69 7.42
CA ILE A 369 -12.24 -31.40 8.34
C ILE A 369 -12.78 -31.03 9.72
N LEU A 370 -13.73 -30.12 9.76
CA LEU A 370 -14.35 -29.67 11.03
C LEU A 370 -15.10 -30.79 11.72
N GLY A 371 -15.77 -31.66 10.97
CA GLY A 371 -16.49 -32.84 11.50
C GLY A 371 -15.59 -33.80 12.30
N ARG A 372 -14.30 -33.88 11.97
CA ARG A 372 -13.33 -34.68 12.73
C ARG A 372 -12.98 -34.11 14.10
N LEU A 373 -13.26 -32.82 14.35
CA LEU A 373 -13.06 -32.17 15.65
C LEU A 373 -14.15 -32.52 16.68
N GLY A 374 -15.28 -33.12 16.24
CA GLY A 374 -16.42 -33.50 17.10
C GLY A 374 -17.47 -32.39 17.27
N GLY A 375 -18.72 -32.77 17.48
CA GLY A 375 -19.93 -31.93 17.39
C GLY A 375 -19.85 -30.48 17.89
N GLU A 376 -19.82 -30.24 19.20
CA GLU A 376 -19.77 -28.87 19.75
C GLU A 376 -18.51 -28.09 19.33
N THR A 377 -17.36 -28.74 19.39
CA THR A 377 -16.08 -28.10 19.01
C THR A 377 -16.08 -27.68 17.54
N SER A 378 -16.62 -28.47 16.64
CA SER A 378 -16.76 -28.18 15.22
C SER A 378 -17.60 -26.92 15.00
N SER A 379 -18.73 -26.79 15.65
CA SER A 379 -19.66 -25.67 15.54
C SER A 379 -19.02 -24.37 16.03
N VAL A 380 -18.40 -24.40 17.21
CA VAL A 380 -17.71 -23.27 17.83
C VAL A 380 -16.56 -22.81 16.97
N PHE A 381 -15.73 -23.74 16.50
CA PHE A 381 -14.57 -23.43 15.69
C PHE A 381 -14.95 -22.83 14.33
N GLY A 382 -15.97 -23.38 13.68
CA GLY A 382 -16.52 -22.83 12.45
C GLY A 382 -17.05 -21.40 12.63
N ALA A 383 -17.71 -21.12 13.76
CA ALA A 383 -18.17 -19.79 14.10
C ALA A 383 -17.00 -18.83 14.38
N MET A 384 -15.98 -19.26 15.12
CA MET A 384 -14.77 -18.45 15.38
C MET A 384 -14.06 -18.08 14.08
N LEU A 385 -13.87 -19.02 13.14
CA LEU A 385 -13.26 -18.77 11.85
C LEU A 385 -14.07 -17.78 11.01
N ARG A 386 -15.39 -17.90 11.01
CA ARG A 386 -16.28 -16.98 10.27
C ARG A 386 -16.01 -15.52 10.65
N TYR A 387 -15.75 -15.23 11.92
CA TYR A 387 -15.52 -13.88 12.44
C TYR A 387 -14.04 -13.55 12.65
N ALA A 388 -13.12 -14.42 12.26
CA ALA A 388 -11.69 -14.17 12.32
C ALA A 388 -11.29 -12.96 11.43
N PRO A 389 -10.22 -12.22 11.79
CA PRO A 389 -9.83 -11.01 11.08
C PRO A 389 -9.17 -11.25 9.72
N PHE A 390 -8.83 -12.51 9.39
CA PHE A 390 -8.23 -12.85 8.10
C PHE A 390 -9.26 -12.90 6.97
N CYS A 391 -8.80 -12.79 5.73
CA CYS A 391 -9.65 -12.92 4.55
C CYS A 391 -10.17 -14.36 4.38
N ASP A 392 -11.20 -14.53 3.56
CA ASP A 392 -11.89 -15.81 3.44
C ASP A 392 -11.00 -16.92 2.91
N SER A 393 -10.13 -16.63 1.93
CA SER A 393 -9.16 -17.60 1.41
C SER A 393 -8.15 -18.07 2.47
N ASP A 394 -7.82 -17.22 3.46
CA ASP A 394 -6.93 -17.62 4.57
C ASP A 394 -7.67 -18.45 5.62
N LYS A 395 -8.96 -18.22 5.84
CA LYS A 395 -9.78 -19.08 6.70
C LYS A 395 -9.82 -20.51 6.16
N PHE A 396 -9.95 -20.67 4.84
CA PHE A 396 -9.82 -21.99 4.20
C PHE A 396 -8.41 -22.57 4.40
N SER A 397 -7.37 -21.77 4.18
CA SER A 397 -5.98 -22.20 4.40
C SER A 397 -5.75 -22.68 5.83
N PHE A 398 -6.24 -21.93 6.81
CA PHE A 398 -6.17 -22.32 8.22
C PHE A 398 -6.91 -23.64 8.50
N THR A 399 -8.10 -23.82 7.93
CA THR A 399 -8.87 -25.08 8.07
C THR A 399 -8.08 -26.26 7.48
N PHE A 400 -7.42 -26.09 6.33
CA PHE A 400 -6.58 -27.14 5.75
C PHE A 400 -5.33 -27.41 6.57
N MET A 401 -4.73 -26.41 7.21
CA MET A 401 -3.65 -26.62 8.17
C MET A 401 -4.09 -27.52 9.33
N LEU A 402 -5.30 -27.35 9.85
CA LEU A 402 -5.83 -28.21 10.92
C LEU A 402 -5.89 -29.68 10.52
N SER A 403 -6.16 -29.97 9.25
CA SER A 403 -6.18 -31.37 8.77
C SER A 403 -4.81 -32.04 8.78
N MET A 404 -3.71 -31.25 8.83
CA MET A 404 -2.34 -31.76 8.89
C MET A 404 -1.88 -32.02 10.33
N ILE A 405 -2.57 -31.45 11.32
CA ILE A 405 -2.30 -31.72 12.73
C ILE A 405 -2.88 -33.09 13.09
N GLY A 406 -2.04 -33.98 13.66
CA GLY A 406 -2.51 -35.27 14.16
C GLY A 406 -3.63 -35.14 15.21
N VAL A 407 -4.42 -36.19 15.41
CA VAL A 407 -5.59 -36.23 16.32
C VAL A 407 -5.28 -35.66 17.71
N GLN A 408 -4.10 -35.95 18.27
CA GLN A 408 -3.70 -35.43 19.59
C GLN A 408 -3.48 -33.91 19.60
N GLY A 409 -2.96 -33.33 18.50
CA GLY A 409 -2.82 -31.88 18.35
C GLY A 409 -4.17 -31.18 18.19
N GLN A 410 -5.10 -31.80 17.45
CA GLN A 410 -6.47 -31.29 17.28
C GLN A 410 -7.23 -31.28 18.62
N GLU A 411 -7.09 -32.35 19.42
CA GLU A 411 -7.68 -32.43 20.78
C GLU A 411 -7.05 -31.40 21.73
N GLY A 412 -5.74 -31.18 21.64
CA GLY A 412 -5.02 -30.17 22.42
C GLY A 412 -5.50 -28.75 22.09
N LEU A 413 -5.62 -28.44 20.80
CA LEU A 413 -6.14 -27.16 20.32
C LEU A 413 -7.61 -26.95 20.73
N SER A 414 -8.43 -28.02 20.61
CA SER A 414 -9.82 -28.02 21.07
C SER A 414 -9.94 -27.68 22.55
N LYS A 415 -9.16 -28.38 23.39
CA LYS A 415 -9.14 -28.14 24.85
C LYS A 415 -8.64 -26.75 25.23
N SER A 416 -7.65 -26.23 24.50
CA SER A 416 -7.13 -24.87 24.72
C SER A 416 -8.16 -23.79 24.36
N LEU A 417 -8.93 -24.01 23.29
CA LEU A 417 -9.94 -23.05 22.83
C LEU A 417 -11.25 -23.14 23.66
N THR A 418 -11.69 -24.33 24.04
CA THR A 418 -12.93 -24.53 24.79
C THR A 418 -12.71 -24.50 26.30
N GLY A 419 -11.52 -24.83 26.80
CA GLY A 419 -11.19 -24.83 28.23
C GLY A 419 -11.01 -23.45 28.86
N SER A 420 -10.87 -22.41 28.06
CA SER A 420 -10.66 -21.03 28.54
C SER A 420 -11.94 -20.17 28.58
N LEU A 421 -13.03 -20.60 27.92
CA LEU A 421 -14.28 -19.84 27.84
C LEU A 421 -15.48 -20.80 28.08
N SER A 422 -16.46 -20.35 28.88
CA SER A 422 -17.73 -21.05 28.97
C SER A 422 -18.53 -20.93 27.67
N HIS A 423 -19.44 -21.85 27.43
CA HIS A 423 -20.31 -21.83 26.25
C HIS A 423 -21.10 -20.52 26.13
N ASP A 424 -21.55 -19.99 27.27
CA ASP A 424 -22.31 -18.73 27.33
C ASP A 424 -21.43 -17.53 26.98
N GLU A 425 -20.21 -17.45 27.52
CA GLU A 425 -19.23 -16.38 27.18
C GLU A 425 -18.85 -16.42 25.72
N LEU A 426 -18.68 -17.60 25.14
CA LEU A 426 -18.36 -17.78 23.73
C LEU A 426 -19.55 -17.37 22.85
N SER A 427 -20.75 -17.73 23.20
CA SER A 427 -21.99 -17.37 22.49
C SER A 427 -22.19 -15.85 22.53
N GLU A 428 -22.01 -15.21 23.69
CA GLU A 428 -22.12 -13.77 23.86
C GLU A 428 -21.03 -13.02 23.03
N MET A 429 -19.80 -13.55 23.01
CA MET A 429 -18.71 -13.00 22.21
C MET A 429 -19.01 -13.13 20.71
N LEU A 430 -19.56 -14.22 20.25
CA LEU A 430 -19.94 -14.46 18.85
C LEU A 430 -21.11 -13.56 18.43
N GLU A 431 -22.13 -13.41 19.27
CA GLU A 431 -23.24 -12.48 19.01
C GLU A 431 -22.75 -11.02 18.97
N THR A 432 -21.85 -10.64 19.87
CA THR A 432 -21.23 -9.31 19.88
C THR A 432 -20.39 -9.06 18.62
N LYS A 433 -19.65 -10.06 18.13
CA LYS A 433 -18.90 -9.96 16.87
C LYS A 433 -19.79 -9.94 15.64
N LYS A 434 -20.88 -10.72 15.63
CA LYS A 434 -21.86 -10.74 14.55
C LYS A 434 -22.50 -9.36 14.33
N THR A 435 -22.82 -8.66 15.43
CA THR A 435 -23.39 -7.30 15.37
C THR A 435 -22.37 -6.23 15.04
N LYS A 436 -21.06 -6.51 15.08
CA LYS A 436 -19.96 -5.53 14.87
C LYS A 436 -19.24 -5.65 13.52
N LYS A 437 -19.62 -6.62 12.64
CA LYS A 437 -18.99 -6.70 11.32
C LYS A 437 -19.31 -5.44 10.53
N ARG A 438 -18.24 -4.67 10.21
CA ARG A 438 -18.35 -3.36 9.56
C ARG A 438 -18.14 -3.50 8.05
N ALA A 439 -18.76 -2.63 7.28
CA ALA A 439 -18.53 -2.52 5.84
C ALA A 439 -17.02 -2.50 5.47
N ALA A 440 -16.23 -1.70 6.19
CA ALA A 440 -14.79 -1.60 6.01
C ALA A 440 -14.01 -2.91 6.22
N ASP A 441 -14.49 -3.80 7.12
CA ASP A 441 -13.83 -5.09 7.35
C ASP A 441 -14.09 -6.06 6.20
N ILE A 442 -15.29 -6.01 5.61
CA ILE A 442 -15.69 -6.85 4.48
C ILE A 442 -14.92 -6.43 3.23
N SER A 443 -14.93 -5.14 2.89
CA SER A 443 -14.20 -4.64 1.72
C SER A 443 -12.70 -4.92 1.84
N ARG A 444 -12.10 -4.72 3.02
CA ARG A 444 -10.70 -5.03 3.31
C ARG A 444 -10.38 -6.52 3.11
N GLN A 445 -11.17 -7.42 3.69
CA GLN A 445 -10.97 -8.87 3.54
C GLN A 445 -11.11 -9.31 2.09
N TYR A 446 -12.08 -8.77 1.35
CA TYR A 446 -12.22 -9.07 -0.07
C TYR A 446 -11.07 -8.53 -0.92
N ILE A 447 -10.54 -7.34 -0.61
CA ILE A 447 -9.33 -6.81 -1.27
C ILE A 447 -8.12 -7.71 -0.99
N PHE A 448 -7.98 -8.27 0.21
CA PHE A 448 -6.94 -9.25 0.52
C PHE A 448 -7.11 -10.55 -0.27
N ASP A 449 -8.34 -11.06 -0.44
CA ASP A 449 -8.59 -12.23 -1.28
C ASP A 449 -8.21 -11.97 -2.75
N LEU A 450 -8.56 -10.80 -3.28
CA LEU A 450 -8.14 -10.36 -4.61
C LEU A 450 -6.61 -10.27 -4.72
N TYR A 451 -5.95 -9.63 -3.75
CA TYR A 451 -4.48 -9.51 -3.76
C TYR A 451 -3.81 -10.89 -3.77
N ARG A 452 -4.28 -11.83 -2.93
CA ARG A 452 -3.77 -13.20 -2.91
C ARG A 452 -3.98 -13.91 -4.23
N PHE A 453 -5.15 -13.78 -4.84
CA PHE A 453 -5.42 -14.36 -6.14
C PHE A 453 -4.44 -13.84 -7.19
N PHE A 454 -4.32 -12.53 -7.34
CA PHE A 454 -3.44 -11.91 -8.34
C PHE A 454 -1.93 -12.09 -8.05
N THR A 455 -1.56 -12.60 -6.89
CA THR A 455 -0.15 -12.81 -6.50
C THR A 455 0.21 -14.29 -6.39
N LEU A 456 -0.68 -15.13 -5.86
CA LEU A 456 -0.37 -16.51 -5.46
C LEU A 456 -1.05 -17.57 -6.35
N TYR A 457 -2.08 -17.21 -7.13
CA TYR A 457 -2.68 -18.17 -8.05
C TYR A 457 -1.64 -18.66 -9.06
N PRO A 458 -1.50 -19.98 -9.32
CA PRO A 458 -0.42 -20.51 -10.17
C PRO A 458 -0.34 -19.91 -11.57
N PHE A 459 -1.45 -19.43 -12.08
CA PHE A 459 -1.57 -18.79 -13.40
C PHE A 459 -1.88 -17.29 -13.32
N HIS A 460 -1.53 -16.63 -12.22
CA HIS A 460 -1.82 -15.21 -11.98
C HIS A 460 -1.29 -14.28 -13.09
N GLN A 461 -0.20 -14.65 -13.77
CA GLN A 461 0.37 -13.87 -14.88
C GLN A 461 -0.56 -13.78 -16.11
N GLN A 462 -1.61 -14.62 -16.19
CA GLN A 462 -2.61 -14.57 -17.25
C GLN A 462 -3.72 -13.55 -16.98
N PHE A 463 -3.68 -12.86 -15.83
CA PHE A 463 -4.67 -11.88 -15.41
C PHE A 463 -4.06 -10.49 -15.30
N GLN A 464 -4.86 -9.46 -15.56
CA GLN A 464 -4.46 -8.08 -15.30
C GLN A 464 -4.52 -7.82 -13.79
N ASN A 465 -3.34 -7.62 -13.17
CA ASN A 465 -3.25 -7.40 -11.74
C ASN A 465 -3.57 -5.94 -11.37
N PRO A 466 -4.70 -5.64 -10.69
CA PRO A 466 -5.07 -4.28 -10.32
C PRO A 466 -4.13 -3.67 -9.27
N PHE A 467 -3.28 -4.48 -8.61
CA PHE A 467 -2.30 -4.06 -7.61
C PHE A 467 -0.91 -3.82 -8.20
N ASN A 468 -0.72 -3.97 -9.52
CA ASN A 468 0.57 -3.73 -10.15
C ASN A 468 1.09 -2.33 -9.80
N LYS A 469 2.35 -2.27 -9.31
CA LYS A 469 3.00 -1.02 -8.85
C LYS A 469 3.26 -0.03 -10.00
N GLU A 470 3.33 -0.51 -11.24
CA GLU A 470 3.50 0.33 -12.44
C GLU A 470 2.21 1.10 -12.83
N LEU A 471 1.06 0.64 -12.37
CA LEU A 471 -0.20 1.36 -12.61
C LEU A 471 -0.26 2.65 -11.77
N PRO A 472 -0.94 3.72 -12.24
CA PRO A 472 -1.20 4.91 -11.43
C PRO A 472 -1.78 4.57 -10.07
N GLN A 473 -1.56 5.42 -9.08
CA GLN A 473 -2.11 5.21 -7.75
C GLN A 473 -3.65 5.22 -7.77
N PHE A 474 -4.25 4.58 -6.78
CA PHE A 474 -5.71 4.56 -6.62
C PHE A 474 -6.15 5.88 -5.95
N THR A 475 -6.30 6.93 -6.75
CA THR A 475 -6.68 8.28 -6.30
C THR A 475 -7.74 8.88 -7.22
N PRO A 476 -8.64 9.72 -6.70
CA PRO A 476 -9.64 10.40 -7.52
C PRO A 476 -9.04 11.29 -8.61
N LEU A 477 -7.85 11.86 -8.40
CA LEU A 477 -7.18 12.74 -9.37
C LEU A 477 -6.62 11.98 -10.58
N ALA A 478 -6.29 10.69 -10.43
CA ALA A 478 -5.68 9.92 -11.50
C ALA A 478 -6.65 9.53 -12.63
N HIS A 479 -7.98 9.61 -12.39
CA HIS A 479 -8.99 9.13 -13.33
C HIS A 479 -10.23 10.01 -13.34
N ASP A 480 -10.62 10.50 -14.52
CA ASP A 480 -11.75 11.44 -14.70
C ASP A 480 -13.08 10.91 -14.16
N VAL A 481 -13.29 9.58 -14.22
CA VAL A 481 -14.50 8.94 -13.69
C VAL A 481 -14.71 9.23 -12.19
N PHE A 482 -13.64 9.44 -11.43
CA PHE A 482 -13.69 9.70 -10.00
C PHE A 482 -13.77 11.18 -9.61
N GLN A 483 -13.78 12.09 -10.59
CA GLN A 483 -13.89 13.54 -10.35
C GLN A 483 -15.03 13.94 -9.40
N PRO A 484 -16.24 13.34 -9.46
CA PRO A 484 -17.32 13.70 -8.53
C PRO A 484 -16.97 13.50 -7.04
N LEU A 485 -16.03 12.60 -6.73
CA LEU A 485 -15.58 12.36 -5.37
C LEU A 485 -14.75 13.51 -4.79
N LEU A 486 -14.08 14.30 -5.65
CA LEU A 486 -13.19 15.39 -5.24
C LEU A 486 -13.90 16.57 -4.53
N ASN A 487 -15.22 16.64 -4.61
CA ASN A 487 -16.02 17.63 -3.89
C ASN A 487 -16.15 17.35 -2.38
N ASN A 488 -15.65 16.22 -1.90
CA ASN A 488 -15.77 15.78 -0.51
C ASN A 488 -14.49 16.09 0.26
N TYR A 489 -14.37 17.32 0.74
CA TYR A 489 -13.16 17.88 1.37
C TYR A 489 -12.54 16.97 2.43
N ASP A 490 -13.32 16.52 3.43
CA ASP A 490 -12.82 15.73 4.57
C ASP A 490 -12.25 14.37 4.14
N GLU A 491 -12.91 13.70 3.19
CA GLU A 491 -12.48 12.40 2.69
C GLU A 491 -11.22 12.53 1.79
N VAL A 492 -11.15 13.60 0.98
CA VAL A 492 -9.95 13.91 0.17
C VAL A 492 -8.77 14.24 1.08
N LEU A 493 -8.98 15.05 2.13
CA LEU A 493 -7.97 15.38 3.13
C LEU A 493 -7.46 14.11 3.84
N SER A 494 -8.38 13.24 4.25
CA SER A 494 -8.05 11.96 4.90
C SER A 494 -7.20 11.06 4.01
N LEU A 495 -7.50 11.00 2.71
CA LEU A 495 -6.71 10.25 1.72
C LEU A 495 -5.32 10.87 1.51
N ALA A 496 -5.23 12.20 1.39
CA ALA A 496 -3.97 12.91 1.25
C ALA A 496 -3.04 12.67 2.45
N GLU A 497 -3.58 12.78 3.66
CA GLU A 497 -2.83 12.46 4.89
C GLU A 497 -2.41 10.99 4.98
N PHE A 498 -3.26 10.08 4.49
CA PHE A 498 -2.89 8.67 4.39
C PHE A 498 -1.70 8.49 3.44
N PHE A 499 -1.70 9.09 2.26
CA PHE A 499 -0.58 9.02 1.32
C PHE A 499 0.70 9.63 1.91
N MET A 500 0.60 10.78 2.57
CA MET A 500 1.72 11.42 3.28
C MET A 500 2.35 10.48 4.32
N ARG A 501 1.53 9.85 5.18
CA ARG A 501 2.02 8.89 6.19
C ARG A 501 2.66 7.64 5.57
N LYS A 502 2.23 7.23 4.37
CA LYS A 502 2.77 6.05 3.66
C LYS A 502 3.95 6.38 2.74
N GLY A 503 4.41 7.62 2.72
CA GLY A 503 5.55 8.05 1.91
C GLY A 503 5.24 8.21 0.42
N VAL A 504 3.97 8.26 0.06
CA VAL A 504 3.48 8.49 -1.32
C VAL A 504 3.26 9.99 -1.48
N TYR A 505 4.39 10.74 -1.46
CA TYR A 505 4.38 12.18 -1.24
C TYR A 505 3.80 12.96 -2.42
N GLN A 506 4.02 12.52 -3.69
CA GLN A 506 3.54 13.27 -4.84
C GLN A 506 2.01 13.30 -4.90
N GLU A 507 1.40 12.16 -4.76
CA GLU A 507 -0.07 12.05 -4.75
C GLU A 507 -0.69 12.76 -3.54
N ALA A 508 0.03 12.83 -2.42
CA ALA A 508 -0.39 13.62 -1.26
C ALA A 508 -0.38 15.12 -1.58
N ILE A 509 0.69 15.61 -2.23
CA ILE A 509 0.79 17.01 -2.66
C ILE A 509 -0.34 17.35 -3.62
N ASP A 510 -0.52 16.54 -4.67
CA ASP A 510 -1.56 16.79 -5.69
C ASP A 510 -2.96 16.92 -5.07
N LEU A 511 -3.26 16.08 -4.06
CA LEU A 511 -4.53 16.14 -3.32
C LEU A 511 -4.60 17.36 -2.39
N PHE A 512 -3.53 17.72 -1.67
CA PHE A 512 -3.51 18.92 -0.83
C PHE A 512 -3.65 20.19 -1.68
N GLU A 513 -2.96 20.28 -2.83
CA GLU A 513 -3.09 21.38 -3.77
C GLU A 513 -4.53 21.51 -4.32
N HIS A 514 -5.18 20.36 -4.60
CA HIS A 514 -6.59 20.36 -5.00
C HIS A 514 -7.51 20.93 -3.91
N LEU A 515 -7.17 20.78 -2.63
CA LEU A 515 -7.96 21.28 -1.50
C LEU A 515 -7.76 22.79 -1.22
N LEU A 516 -6.60 23.37 -1.59
CA LEU A 516 -6.30 24.78 -1.31
C LEU A 516 -7.39 25.75 -1.78
N PRO A 517 -7.91 25.68 -3.03
CA PRO A 517 -8.93 26.63 -3.50
C PRO A 517 -10.33 26.38 -2.91
N GLN A 518 -10.56 25.29 -2.19
CA GLN A 518 -11.88 24.95 -1.65
C GLN A 518 -12.18 25.64 -0.32
N LYS A 519 -11.18 26.21 0.35
CA LYS A 519 -11.36 27.01 1.57
C LYS A 519 -11.40 28.50 1.26
N VAL A 520 -12.23 29.22 2.01
CA VAL A 520 -12.39 30.69 1.90
C VAL A 520 -11.18 31.41 2.51
N GLU A 521 -10.57 30.83 3.54
CA GLU A 521 -9.34 31.33 4.18
C GLU A 521 -8.20 30.37 3.87
N GLU A 522 -7.02 30.92 3.59
CA GLU A 522 -5.83 30.14 3.32
C GLU A 522 -5.48 29.26 4.52
N ASP A 523 -5.19 27.98 4.28
CA ASP A 523 -5.00 26.97 5.31
C ASP A 523 -3.51 26.74 5.57
N VAL A 524 -3.05 27.23 6.71
CA VAL A 524 -1.66 27.04 7.20
C VAL A 524 -1.28 25.57 7.23
N ASP A 525 -2.19 24.71 7.70
CA ASP A 525 -1.91 23.27 7.85
C ASP A 525 -1.71 22.58 6.51
N LEU A 526 -2.44 22.97 5.46
CA LEU A 526 -2.23 22.41 4.11
C LEU A 526 -0.86 22.78 3.56
N TRP A 527 -0.46 24.06 3.66
CA TRP A 527 0.86 24.50 3.22
C TRP A 527 2.00 23.83 3.99
N GLN A 528 1.83 23.62 5.31
CA GLN A 528 2.79 22.86 6.12
C GLN A 528 2.92 21.41 5.64
N LYS A 529 1.80 20.74 5.30
CA LYS A 529 1.79 19.35 4.82
C LYS A 529 2.39 19.23 3.43
N ILE A 530 2.13 20.21 2.54
CA ILE A 530 2.75 20.27 1.20
C ILE A 530 4.26 20.41 1.35
N GLY A 531 4.73 21.43 2.08
CA GLY A 531 6.16 21.64 2.30
C GLY A 531 6.86 20.45 2.95
N PHE A 532 6.19 19.75 3.88
CA PHE A 532 6.72 18.52 4.46
C PHE A 532 6.91 17.41 3.42
N CYS A 533 5.94 17.21 2.54
CA CYS A 533 6.02 16.21 1.49
C CYS A 533 7.12 16.54 0.47
N GLU A 534 7.24 17.81 0.07
CA GLU A 534 8.27 18.31 -0.84
C GLU A 534 9.68 18.14 -0.24
N GLN A 535 9.85 18.51 1.05
CA GLN A 535 11.10 18.30 1.77
C GLN A 535 11.50 16.82 1.81
N LYS A 536 10.53 15.91 2.01
CA LYS A 536 10.78 14.46 2.02
C LYS A 536 11.16 13.91 0.64
N GLN A 537 10.76 14.57 -0.43
CA GLN A 537 11.17 14.25 -1.81
C GLN A 537 12.54 14.88 -2.19
N GLY A 538 13.10 15.72 -1.33
CA GLY A 538 14.34 16.46 -1.61
C GLY A 538 14.15 17.69 -2.51
N ARG A 539 12.91 18.12 -2.75
CA ARG A 539 12.55 19.34 -3.48
C ARG A 539 12.62 20.52 -2.51
N LEU A 540 13.84 20.99 -2.25
CA LEU A 540 14.07 21.94 -1.16
C LEU A 540 13.57 23.35 -1.49
N GLU A 541 13.64 23.78 -2.76
CA GLU A 541 13.17 25.09 -3.20
C GLU A 541 11.64 25.18 -3.03
N GLU A 542 10.90 24.18 -3.52
CA GLU A 542 9.45 24.14 -3.40
C GLU A 542 9.03 24.05 -1.93
N ALA A 543 9.70 23.21 -1.15
CA ALA A 543 9.43 23.08 0.29
C ALA A 543 9.66 24.40 1.04
N PHE A 544 10.68 25.17 0.66
CA PHE A 544 10.93 26.50 1.23
C PHE A 544 9.78 27.45 0.95
N GLU A 545 9.32 27.55 -0.31
CA GLU A 545 8.23 28.44 -0.69
C GLU A 545 6.90 28.03 0.00
N SER A 546 6.61 26.73 0.09
CA SER A 546 5.43 26.23 0.80
C SER A 546 5.47 26.56 2.29
N TYR A 547 6.61 26.34 2.96
CA TYR A 547 6.76 26.70 4.38
C TYR A 547 6.79 28.21 4.59
N LYS A 548 7.32 28.99 3.67
CA LYS A 548 7.29 30.44 3.72
C LYS A 548 5.88 30.96 3.64
N THR A 549 5.09 30.44 2.71
CA THR A 549 3.65 30.75 2.63
C THR A 549 2.94 30.43 3.95
N ALA A 550 3.19 29.24 4.51
CA ALA A 550 2.62 28.87 5.82
C ALA A 550 3.07 29.80 6.96
N TYR A 551 4.31 30.28 6.93
CA TYR A 551 4.87 31.22 7.91
C TYR A 551 4.25 32.63 7.77
N ASP A 552 4.09 33.11 6.54
CA ASP A 552 3.47 34.42 6.27
C ASP A 552 2.01 34.45 6.74
N LEU A 553 1.29 33.33 6.64
CA LEU A 553 -0.06 33.16 7.15
C LEU A 553 -0.10 33.05 8.69
N ASN A 554 0.87 32.42 9.31
CA ASN A 554 0.98 32.28 10.76
C ASN A 554 2.43 32.38 11.25
N PRO A 555 2.95 33.59 11.44
CA PRO A 555 4.33 33.80 11.91
C PRO A 555 4.63 33.23 13.31
N ASN A 556 3.60 32.93 14.10
CA ASN A 556 3.79 32.37 15.43
C ASN A 556 3.96 30.84 15.46
N SER A 557 3.88 30.17 14.31
CA SER A 557 4.05 28.72 14.21
C SER A 557 5.51 28.33 14.37
N GLN A 558 5.87 27.92 15.58
CA GLN A 558 7.21 27.37 15.87
C GLN A 558 7.56 26.15 15.02
N TRP A 559 6.55 25.34 14.66
CA TRP A 559 6.75 24.19 13.81
C TRP A 559 7.20 24.62 12.41
N THR A 560 6.51 25.59 11.79
CA THR A 560 6.86 26.13 10.48
C THR A 560 8.24 26.74 10.47
N LEU A 561 8.54 27.58 11.46
CA LEU A 561 9.83 28.26 11.59
C LEU A 561 10.99 27.26 11.70
N LYS A 562 10.82 26.15 12.45
CA LYS A 562 11.81 25.07 12.54
C LYS A 562 12.06 24.40 11.21
N HIS A 563 11.02 24.15 10.43
CA HIS A 563 11.11 23.53 9.11
C HIS A 563 11.74 24.50 8.10
N LEU A 564 11.38 25.78 8.10
CA LEU A 564 12.02 26.82 7.28
C LEU A 564 13.52 26.89 7.53
N ALA A 565 13.92 27.01 8.79
CA ALA A 565 15.33 27.04 9.18
C ALA A 565 16.07 25.76 8.70
N SER A 566 15.42 24.60 8.86
CA SER A 566 15.99 23.30 8.46
C SER A 566 16.15 23.17 6.95
N VAL A 567 15.13 23.55 6.17
CA VAL A 567 15.15 23.48 4.70
C VAL A 567 16.17 24.47 4.15
N SER A 568 16.20 25.71 4.65
CA SER A 568 17.19 26.70 4.24
C SER A 568 18.62 26.22 4.48
N PHE A 569 18.87 25.56 5.62
CA PHE A 569 20.18 24.97 5.92
C PHE A 569 20.53 23.81 4.96
N GLN A 570 19.57 22.94 4.63
CA GLN A 570 19.73 21.81 3.72
C GLN A 570 19.95 22.27 2.28
N GLY A 571 19.30 23.37 1.88
CA GLY A 571 19.41 23.98 0.56
C GLY A 571 20.64 24.91 0.43
N GLU A 572 21.48 24.98 1.48
CA GLU A 572 22.68 25.83 1.53
C GLU A 572 22.38 27.35 1.44
N TRP A 573 21.14 27.76 1.71
CA TRP A 573 20.76 29.17 1.82
C TRP A 573 21.08 29.66 3.24
N TYR A 574 22.38 29.79 3.52
CA TYR A 574 22.86 29.99 4.89
C TYR A 574 22.46 31.34 5.47
N SER A 575 22.33 32.39 4.63
CA SER A 575 21.86 33.69 5.08
C SER A 575 20.41 33.68 5.56
N GLU A 576 19.54 33.01 4.81
CA GLU A 576 18.13 32.82 5.20
C GLU A 576 18.01 31.91 6.41
N ALA A 577 18.76 30.80 6.43
CA ALA A 577 18.79 29.86 7.55
C ALA A 577 19.19 30.54 8.85
N GLU A 578 20.21 31.44 8.81
CA GLU A 578 20.68 32.22 9.94
C GLU A 578 19.55 33.08 10.55
N VAL A 579 18.80 33.80 9.71
CA VAL A 579 17.68 34.63 10.13
C VAL A 579 16.63 33.79 10.88
N TYR A 580 16.25 32.64 10.32
CA TYR A 580 15.25 31.79 10.95
C TYR A 580 15.77 31.13 12.23
N TYR A 581 17.05 30.74 12.29
CA TYR A 581 17.63 30.25 13.55
C TYR A 581 17.77 31.34 14.61
N GLN A 582 17.98 32.61 14.22
CA GLN A 582 17.95 33.74 15.15
C GLN A 582 16.55 33.88 15.76
N LEU A 583 15.49 33.89 14.95
CA LEU A 583 14.12 33.96 15.43
C LEU A 583 13.77 32.81 16.41
N LEU A 584 14.30 31.61 16.15
CA LEU A 584 14.14 30.46 17.06
C LEU A 584 14.90 30.66 18.39
N LEU A 585 16.07 31.30 18.35
CA LEU A 585 16.88 31.62 19.52
C LEU A 585 16.32 32.82 20.32
N ASP A 586 15.57 33.71 19.70
CA ASP A 586 14.88 34.81 20.41
C ASP A 586 13.80 34.25 21.34
N ASP A 587 13.19 33.11 20.99
CA ASP A 587 12.20 32.41 21.81
C ASP A 587 12.84 31.43 22.79
N ASP A 588 13.85 30.69 22.39
CA ASP A 588 14.60 29.72 23.24
C ASP A 588 16.12 29.95 23.11
N PRO A 589 16.65 30.97 23.90
CA PRO A 589 18.03 31.42 23.76
C PRO A 589 19.10 30.37 24.12
N ASP A 590 18.76 29.36 24.89
CA ASP A 590 19.69 28.34 25.36
C ASP A 590 19.57 26.99 24.63
N ASN A 591 18.88 26.97 23.51
CA ASN A 591 18.73 25.77 22.70
C ASN A 591 20.03 25.43 21.98
N LEU A 592 20.70 24.39 22.42
CA LEU A 592 21.98 23.92 21.85
C LEU A 592 21.89 23.63 20.35
N ARG A 593 20.79 23.04 19.90
CA ARG A 593 20.62 22.71 18.47
C ARG A 593 20.56 23.97 17.61
N TYR A 594 19.85 25.00 18.06
CA TYR A 594 19.72 26.24 17.30
C TYR A 594 21.02 27.05 17.32
N LEU A 595 21.71 27.08 18.48
CA LEU A 595 23.04 27.71 18.60
C LEU A 595 24.04 27.08 17.63
N ARG A 596 24.15 25.75 17.62
CA ARG A 596 25.04 25.01 16.71
C ARG A 596 24.69 25.24 15.24
N ARG A 597 23.40 25.20 14.89
CA ARG A 597 22.96 25.42 13.52
C ARG A 597 23.20 26.85 13.04
N LYS A 598 22.92 27.85 13.88
CA LYS A 598 23.23 29.24 13.55
C LYS A 598 24.74 29.44 13.39
N ALA A 599 25.55 28.93 14.31
CA ALA A 599 27.00 28.98 14.20
C ALA A 599 27.47 28.30 12.91
N GLY A 600 26.91 27.15 12.53
CA GLY A 600 27.19 26.47 11.27
C GLY A 600 26.87 27.33 10.02
N CYS A 601 25.71 28.04 10.05
CA CYS A 601 25.36 28.96 8.96
C CYS A 601 26.41 30.07 8.83
N LEU A 602 26.83 30.69 9.93
CA LEU A 602 27.84 31.76 9.96
C LEU A 602 29.20 31.24 9.49
N MET A 603 29.62 30.05 9.92
CA MET A 603 30.87 29.42 9.46
C MET A 603 30.85 29.20 7.97
N LYS A 604 29.76 28.74 7.39
CA LYS A 604 29.60 28.52 5.94
C LYS A 604 29.57 29.82 5.13
N GLN A 605 29.23 30.92 5.77
CA GLN A 605 29.32 32.28 5.22
C GLN A 605 30.69 32.94 5.46
N ASN A 606 31.67 32.28 6.09
CA ASN A 606 32.96 32.79 6.53
C ASN A 606 32.87 33.95 7.54
N LEU A 607 31.75 34.02 8.31
CA LEU A 607 31.52 34.97 9.39
C LEU A 607 31.97 34.36 10.73
N PHE A 608 33.26 34.04 10.82
CA PHE A 608 33.84 33.29 11.93
C PHE A 608 33.78 34.06 13.26
N ASP A 609 34.01 35.39 13.21
CA ASP A 609 33.95 36.29 14.36
C ASP A 609 32.53 36.29 15.03
N GLU A 610 31.46 36.19 14.22
CA GLU A 610 30.07 36.11 14.70
C GLU A 610 29.71 34.74 15.21
N ALA A 611 30.31 33.66 14.68
CA ALA A 611 30.10 32.28 15.11
C ALA A 611 30.73 31.99 16.49
N ILE A 612 31.89 32.60 16.82
CA ILE A 612 32.63 32.34 18.04
C ILE A 612 31.81 32.56 19.31
N PRO A 613 31.05 33.66 19.53
CA PRO A 613 30.21 33.84 20.74
C PRO A 613 29.16 32.76 20.91
N LEU A 614 28.56 32.27 19.77
CA LEU A 614 27.53 31.22 19.83
C LEU A 614 28.15 29.89 20.27
N LEU A 615 29.32 29.56 19.76
CA LEU A 615 30.06 28.35 20.09
C LEU A 615 30.55 28.35 21.53
N TYR A 616 30.99 29.51 22.06
CA TYR A 616 31.26 29.64 23.50
C TYR A 616 30.02 29.44 24.35
N LYS A 617 28.89 29.94 23.91
CA LYS A 617 27.62 29.72 24.63
C LYS A 617 27.21 28.25 24.58
N ALA A 618 27.39 27.59 23.42
CA ALA A 618 27.13 26.15 23.28
C ALA A 618 28.00 25.32 24.20
N LEU A 619 29.31 25.64 24.30
CA LEU A 619 30.25 24.99 25.20
C LEU A 619 29.98 25.29 26.69
N TYR A 620 29.42 26.44 26.98
CA TYR A 620 28.98 26.73 28.37
C TYR A 620 27.82 25.82 28.80
N LEU A 621 26.94 25.47 27.86
CA LEU A 621 25.78 24.59 28.08
C LEU A 621 26.17 23.09 28.00
N ASP A 622 27.16 22.74 27.20
CA ASP A 622 27.66 21.37 26.98
C ASP A 622 29.21 21.39 26.89
N GLU A 623 29.87 21.45 28.08
CA GLU A 623 31.31 21.63 28.18
C GLU A 623 32.16 20.53 27.51
N ASN A 624 31.62 19.34 27.37
CA ASN A 624 32.34 18.19 26.87
C ASN A 624 32.07 17.91 25.36
N SER A 625 31.35 18.79 24.68
CA SER A 625 31.07 18.62 23.24
C SER A 625 32.36 18.75 22.40
N VAL A 626 32.82 17.64 21.86
CA VAL A 626 33.96 17.58 20.96
C VAL A 626 33.68 18.35 19.68
N GLU A 627 32.45 18.27 19.16
CA GLU A 627 32.03 18.98 17.95
C GLU A 627 32.13 20.50 18.12
N ASP A 628 31.60 21.02 19.23
CA ASP A 628 31.65 22.47 19.47
C ASP A 628 33.08 22.98 19.76
N GLN A 629 33.93 22.18 20.43
CA GLN A 629 35.33 22.51 20.62
C GLN A 629 36.07 22.55 19.26
N ASN A 630 35.84 21.60 18.39
CA ASN A 630 36.44 21.58 17.05
C ASN A 630 35.96 22.77 16.19
N ASN A 631 34.65 23.07 16.20
CA ASN A 631 34.07 24.18 15.45
C ASN A 631 34.59 25.53 15.97
N LEU A 632 34.71 25.70 17.29
CA LEU A 632 35.26 26.90 17.90
C LEU A 632 36.75 27.08 17.53
N ALA A 633 37.53 26.00 17.58
CA ALA A 633 38.94 26.02 17.21
C ALA A 633 39.11 26.36 15.71
N TRP A 634 38.25 25.85 14.84
CA TRP A 634 38.25 26.20 13.41
C TRP A 634 37.95 27.68 13.17
N CYS A 635 36.95 28.24 13.83
CA CYS A 635 36.65 29.66 13.77
C CYS A 635 37.85 30.52 14.26
N GLN A 636 38.50 30.11 15.37
CA GLN A 636 39.68 30.81 15.92
C GLN A 636 40.87 30.72 14.96
N LEU A 637 41.07 29.63 14.25
CA LEU A 637 42.06 29.46 13.22
C LEU A 637 41.89 30.51 12.11
N HIS A 638 40.66 30.64 11.58
CA HIS A 638 40.36 31.61 10.53
C HIS A 638 40.49 33.08 10.96
N GLU A 639 40.24 33.34 12.26
CA GLU A 639 40.48 34.66 12.88
C GLU A 639 41.95 34.90 13.25
N GLY A 640 42.89 34.02 12.87
CA GLY A 640 44.29 34.12 13.18
C GLY A 640 44.66 33.93 14.64
N GLN A 641 43.75 33.41 15.46
CA GLN A 641 43.97 33.14 16.91
C GLN A 641 44.57 31.73 17.10
N PHE A 642 45.69 31.45 16.45
CA PHE A 642 46.30 30.13 16.34
C PHE A 642 46.61 29.50 17.72
N ASP A 643 47.05 30.27 18.74
CA ASP A 643 47.32 29.72 20.08
C ASP A 643 46.09 29.12 20.71
N LYS A 644 44.93 29.77 20.59
CA LYS A 644 43.66 29.28 21.14
C LYS A 644 43.14 28.05 20.37
N ALA A 645 43.27 28.09 19.06
CA ALA A 645 42.91 26.95 18.23
C ALA A 645 43.71 25.69 18.63
N ARG A 646 45.04 25.82 18.77
CA ARG A 646 45.90 24.72 19.24
C ARG A 646 45.56 24.22 20.64
N GLU A 647 45.21 25.13 21.57
CA GLU A 647 44.80 24.73 22.93
C GLU A 647 43.54 23.87 22.89
N LEU A 648 42.54 24.26 22.09
CA LEU A 648 41.27 23.50 21.98
C LEU A 648 41.49 22.16 21.30
N TYR A 649 42.20 22.11 20.15
CA TYR A 649 42.50 20.84 19.50
C TYR A 649 43.36 19.93 20.37
N GLY A 650 44.32 20.50 21.12
CA GLY A 650 45.11 19.78 22.10
C GLY A 650 44.28 19.19 23.23
N LYS A 651 43.25 19.93 23.71
CA LYS A 651 42.28 19.41 24.70
C LYS A 651 41.47 18.25 24.12
N VAL A 652 40.95 18.41 22.92
CA VAL A 652 40.19 17.34 22.24
C VAL A 652 41.06 16.08 22.09
N LEU A 653 42.28 16.21 21.57
CA LEU A 653 43.18 15.07 21.38
C LEU A 653 43.69 14.45 22.68
N SER A 654 43.76 15.20 23.77
CA SER A 654 44.08 14.64 25.11
C SER A 654 43.01 13.70 25.64
N THR A 655 41.75 13.90 25.26
CA THR A 655 40.58 13.11 25.71
C THR A 655 40.14 12.09 24.68
N HIS A 656 40.34 12.39 23.39
CA HIS A 656 39.91 11.60 22.23
C HIS A 656 41.05 11.53 21.20
N ALA A 657 42.09 10.77 21.50
CA ALA A 657 43.28 10.68 20.67
C ALA A 657 43.05 10.04 19.27
N ASP A 658 41.88 9.37 19.08
CA ASP A 658 41.48 8.68 17.86
C ASP A 658 40.53 9.50 16.96
N GLN A 659 40.54 10.83 17.10
CA GLN A 659 39.71 11.74 16.29
C GLN A 659 40.48 12.24 15.05
N PRO A 660 40.22 11.69 13.83
CA PRO A 660 40.97 12.11 12.61
C PRO A 660 40.77 13.57 12.29
N SER A 661 39.55 14.13 12.47
CA SER A 661 39.23 15.52 12.22
C SER A 661 40.01 16.50 13.13
N ALA A 662 40.24 16.15 14.38
CA ALA A 662 41.01 17.00 15.30
C ALA A 662 42.50 17.03 14.94
N HIS A 663 43.08 15.88 14.55
CA HIS A 663 44.46 15.83 14.01
C HIS A 663 44.60 16.65 12.72
N PHE A 664 43.64 16.47 11.81
CA PHE A 664 43.57 17.18 10.53
C PHE A 664 43.49 18.71 10.75
N ASN A 665 42.58 19.19 11.56
CA ASN A 665 42.35 20.61 11.81
C ASN A 665 43.50 21.24 12.62
N LEU A 666 44.14 20.51 13.53
CA LEU A 666 45.34 20.96 14.22
C LEU A 666 46.51 21.09 13.20
N ALA A 667 46.63 20.16 12.27
CA ALA A 667 47.59 20.25 11.18
C ALA A 667 47.33 21.47 10.29
N CYS A 668 46.07 21.77 9.97
CA CYS A 668 45.65 22.99 9.28
C CYS A 668 46.08 24.27 10.04
N THR A 669 45.99 24.26 11.39
CA THR A 669 46.44 25.39 12.21
C THR A 669 47.94 25.64 12.08
N TYR A 670 48.77 24.61 12.13
CA TYR A 670 50.19 24.72 11.90
C TYR A 670 50.54 25.10 10.47
N LEU A 671 49.74 24.63 9.49
CA LEU A 671 49.87 24.97 8.09
C LEU A 671 49.65 26.48 7.85
N ALA A 672 48.60 27.04 8.45
CA ALA A 672 48.27 28.46 8.39
C ALA A 672 49.39 29.33 8.99
N GLU A 673 50.08 28.87 10.02
CA GLU A 673 51.28 29.52 10.59
C GLU A 673 52.53 29.36 9.70
N GLY A 674 52.48 28.56 8.63
CA GLY A 674 53.64 28.23 7.81
C GLY A 674 54.55 27.15 8.39
N ASN A 675 54.15 26.47 9.44
CA ASN A 675 54.93 25.45 10.16
C ASN A 675 54.67 24.04 9.61
N ILE A 676 55.24 23.74 8.45
CA ILE A 676 55.05 22.42 7.78
C ILE A 676 55.61 21.27 8.63
N GLN A 677 56.68 21.52 9.41
CA GLN A 677 57.32 20.47 10.22
C GLN A 677 56.38 19.94 11.31
N GLN A 678 55.50 20.75 11.87
CA GLN A 678 54.49 20.34 12.84
C GLN A 678 53.21 19.89 12.17
N ALA A 679 52.83 20.43 11.02
CA ALA A 679 51.63 20.05 10.27
C ALA A 679 51.70 18.62 9.68
N TYR A 680 52.84 18.27 9.09
CA TYR A 680 53.02 17.01 8.39
C TYR A 680 52.69 15.76 9.25
N PRO A 681 53.26 15.56 10.46
CA PRO A 681 52.97 14.36 11.25
C PRO A 681 51.48 14.25 11.61
N LEU A 682 50.79 15.34 11.88
CA LEU A 682 49.41 15.38 12.21
C LEU A 682 48.51 15.05 11.00
N PHE A 683 48.81 15.59 9.82
CA PHE A 683 48.14 15.16 8.59
C PHE A 683 48.36 13.68 8.30
N ARG A 684 49.58 13.19 8.56
CA ARG A 684 49.88 11.77 8.36
C ARG A 684 49.08 10.87 9.32
N GLU A 685 48.92 11.25 10.59
CA GLU A 685 48.08 10.53 11.55
C GLU A 685 46.61 10.55 11.12
N ALA A 686 46.08 11.71 10.74
CA ALA A 686 44.72 11.82 10.23
C ALA A 686 44.48 10.93 8.98
N TYR A 687 45.42 10.97 8.03
CA TYR A 687 45.40 10.16 6.83
C TYR A 687 45.36 8.65 7.14
N LEU A 688 46.24 8.20 8.05
CA LEU A 688 46.32 6.78 8.41
C LEU A 688 45.03 6.28 9.10
N MET A 689 44.40 7.14 9.89
CA MET A 689 43.12 6.81 10.53
C MET A 689 41.97 6.74 9.51
N GLN A 690 41.96 7.64 8.52
CA GLN A 690 40.91 7.76 7.50
C GLN A 690 41.05 6.72 6.38
N SER A 691 42.29 6.42 5.95
CA SER A 691 42.58 5.51 4.83
C SER A 691 42.27 4.02 5.08
N VAL A 692 41.77 3.66 6.25
CA VAL A 692 41.32 2.28 6.58
C VAL A 692 40.03 1.92 5.83
N SER A 693 39.21 2.89 5.44
CA SER A 693 37.99 2.69 4.67
C SER A 693 38.25 2.66 3.17
N ASP A 694 37.42 1.95 2.39
CA ASP A 694 37.58 1.77 0.94
C ASP A 694 37.63 3.09 0.15
N ASP A 695 37.02 4.19 0.62
CA ASP A 695 37.03 5.52 0.02
C ASP A 695 37.86 6.55 0.80
N GLY A 696 38.58 6.13 1.82
CA GLY A 696 39.26 7.02 2.78
C GLY A 696 40.37 7.89 2.17
N ASP A 697 41.13 7.35 1.22
CA ASP A 697 42.18 8.13 0.49
C ASP A 697 41.55 9.26 -0.34
N ALA A 698 40.50 8.95 -1.09
CA ALA A 698 39.82 9.94 -1.91
C ALA A 698 39.12 11.01 -1.07
N GLN A 699 38.56 10.63 0.09
CA GLN A 699 37.95 11.59 1.01
C GLN A 699 39.01 12.50 1.63
N PHE A 700 40.13 11.97 2.11
CA PHE A 700 41.23 12.80 2.66
C PHE A 700 41.73 13.81 1.66
N VAL A 701 41.89 13.41 0.39
CA VAL A 701 42.34 14.34 -0.69
C VAL A 701 41.33 15.46 -0.89
N ARG A 702 40.03 15.16 -0.87
CA ARG A 702 38.97 16.19 -0.95
C ARG A 702 39.05 17.15 0.23
N ASP A 703 39.06 16.62 1.45
CA ASP A 703 39.09 17.40 2.69
C ASP A 703 40.33 18.29 2.76
N PHE A 704 41.49 17.77 2.30
CA PHE A 704 42.73 18.54 2.26
C PHE A 704 42.65 19.70 1.28
N ASN A 705 42.16 19.45 0.06
CA ASN A 705 42.05 20.51 -0.96
C ASN A 705 41.06 21.59 -0.54
N GLU A 706 39.91 21.20 0.01
CA GLU A 706 38.90 22.15 0.52
C GLU A 706 39.50 23.01 1.65
N ALA A 707 40.10 22.38 2.65
CA ALA A 707 40.72 23.11 3.76
C ALA A 707 41.88 23.99 3.30
N PHE A 708 42.67 23.54 2.34
CA PHE A 708 43.77 24.33 1.78
C PHE A 708 43.26 25.59 1.06
N ASP A 709 42.21 25.46 0.24
CA ASP A 709 41.57 26.58 -0.46
C ASP A 709 40.92 27.56 0.54
N GLU A 710 40.26 27.08 1.59
CA GLU A 710 39.70 27.91 2.65
C GLU A 710 40.75 28.67 3.47
N LEU A 711 41.94 28.10 3.64
CA LEU A 711 43.04 28.70 4.36
C LEU A 711 43.92 29.67 3.52
N GLN A 712 43.73 29.72 2.21
CA GLN A 712 44.47 30.61 1.32
C GLN A 712 44.52 32.08 1.82
N PRO A 713 43.44 32.67 2.35
CA PRO A 713 43.48 34.05 2.84
C PRO A 713 44.35 34.23 4.10
N VAL A 714 44.59 33.17 4.86
CA VAL A 714 45.27 33.20 6.17
C VAL A 714 46.71 32.64 6.06
N SER A 715 46.95 31.74 5.10
CA SER A 715 48.26 31.08 4.88
C SER A 715 49.08 31.75 3.78
N ASN A 716 50.42 31.78 3.94
CA ASN A 716 51.36 32.27 2.94
C ASN A 716 51.85 31.13 2.00
N MET A 717 51.14 30.04 1.87
CA MET A 717 51.56 28.87 1.12
C MET A 717 50.98 28.87 -0.31
N ASP A 718 51.82 28.58 -1.30
CA ASP A 718 51.39 28.43 -2.69
C ASP A 718 50.85 27.03 -2.97
N ASN A 719 50.07 26.90 -4.04
CA ASN A 719 49.42 25.65 -4.42
C ASN A 719 50.40 24.49 -4.69
N GLU A 720 51.62 24.80 -5.23
CA GLU A 720 52.64 23.80 -5.52
C GLU A 720 53.15 23.14 -4.23
N ARG A 721 53.36 23.95 -3.18
CA ARG A 721 53.79 23.46 -1.87
C ARG A 721 52.68 22.71 -1.15
N GLY A 722 51.42 23.16 -1.29
CA GLY A 722 50.28 22.45 -0.78
C GLY A 722 50.15 21.05 -1.39
N GLN A 723 50.25 20.96 -2.70
CA GLN A 723 50.20 19.67 -3.38
C GLN A 723 51.38 18.77 -3.00
N ALA A 724 52.61 19.33 -2.89
CA ALA A 724 53.75 18.56 -2.45
C ALA A 724 53.61 18.03 -1.01
N LEU A 725 52.98 18.80 -0.12
CA LEU A 725 52.66 18.33 1.23
C LEU A 725 51.64 17.19 1.21
N LEU A 726 50.60 17.29 0.42
CA LEU A 726 49.58 16.23 0.27
C LEU A 726 50.22 14.94 -0.25
N ASP A 727 51.09 15.03 -1.27
CA ASP A 727 51.80 13.90 -1.83
C ASP A 727 52.73 13.26 -0.80
N ALA A 728 53.47 14.07 -0.01
CA ALA A 728 54.32 13.59 1.06
C ALA A 728 53.50 12.85 2.16
N VAL A 729 52.33 13.40 2.55
CA VAL A 729 51.45 12.78 3.51
C VAL A 729 50.94 11.42 2.99
N ARG A 730 50.58 11.31 1.74
CA ARG A 730 50.09 10.04 1.14
C ARG A 730 51.21 9.01 1.00
N LEU A 731 52.41 9.42 0.61
CA LEU A 731 53.59 8.56 0.41
C LEU A 731 54.26 8.19 1.74
N GLY A 732 54.12 9.00 2.77
CA GLY A 732 54.73 8.78 4.09
C GLY A 732 56.22 9.06 4.08
N ILE A 733 56.64 10.08 3.35
CA ILE A 733 58.05 10.49 3.14
C ILE A 733 58.39 11.65 4.04
#